data_966e0b4b192618a43a488a656c864932
#
_entry.id   966e0b4b192618a43a488a656c864932
#
_cell.length_a   1.000
_cell.length_b   1.000
_cell.length_c   1.000
_cell.angle_alpha   90.00
_cell.angle_beta   90.00
_cell.angle_gamma   90.00
#
_symmetry.space_group_name_H-M   'P 1'
#
loop_
_entity.id
_entity.type
_entity.pdbx_description
1 polymer ?
#
loop_
_entity_poly.entity_id
_entity_poly.type
_entity_poly.pdbx_seq_one_letter_code
_entity_poly.pdbx_strand_id
1 'polypeptide(L)'
;RDWSSDVCSSDLTALAHGAKPAEPAPLQAALDAFQEVQQATRLDAPIAFGADEASFAALAARLGDWAAAPEALDAWLGWRRAAASAPGLETLLERLADGRVAPEAAADVFAFVLHESLLRAAMAQHPELAAFDGAAADRLVADFREADRARITLTRAEAAYAHALRVKEVRDGAPGMTVLRGEMEKKRGHLPVRELLLRASQAVQKAKPIFMMSPLSVAQFLSPPHGLKPGLSFDLLVIDEASQVEPVDALGAIARCRQVVVVGDDKQMPPTRFFQRMTGEEGDEAREDVGDVVAARDVESILGLCNARGLPSAMLRWHYRSRHESLIATSNTEFYDSRLFVLPSPRARSAQLGLSLRRVEGRFDTGGTGTNAEEARAVAEAVIAHARETPGDTLGVAAFSIRQRDAILNAIEAARRDNPDTEAFFSAHPDEPFFVKNLENVQGDERDSIMISVGYGRGADGKLAMRFGPLSADGGERRLNVLITRAKKRCIVFSSIGADDIDLARASGRGVATLKTFLAFAAAGEAPRAMGAKAQTAPLATAIGKAIEAAGKEAVPRVGMAGLFLDVAARDSGNYVLGIEADAGDWAALRSARDRERGRASALEAMGWKLTRAWSLSWYGRPEAEAARIAALLGAASTTTPEVAAPAPETGLAEPYREAAPEVPKATAIADVPFATLAGLLAEIIAVEAPITTESLGERIRLLWGLEVLPAPARDALRQALQLARQLHGVKEEQGFLLAEGSTIVARDRRNASPHLRRAASVSPREIAAAAQKLLALRPATTEAELAAGIHRALGLDANQQTAIAARLAALIGAGEVKI
;
A
#
# COMPACT_ATOMS: atom_id res chain seq x y z
N ARG A 1 -15.47 -35.20 -64.09
CA ARG A 1 -15.67 -35.91 -65.41
C ARG A 1 -14.37 -36.55 -65.75
N ASP A 2 -14.40 -37.77 -66.05
CA ASP A 2 -13.28 -38.62 -66.42
C ASP A 2 -12.62 -38.13 -67.72
N TRP A 3 -11.51 -37.52 -67.58
CA TRP A 3 -10.67 -36.98 -68.68
C TRP A 3 -9.78 -38.01 -69.30
N SER A 4 -9.94 -39.29 -68.85
CA SER A 4 -8.95 -40.34 -69.15
C SER A 4 -9.15 -41.10 -70.46
N SER A 5 -10.23 -40.84 -71.26
CA SER A 5 -10.52 -41.81 -72.29
C SER A 5 -10.49 -41.33 -73.73
N ASP A 6 -10.55 -40.03 -74.02
CA ASP A 6 -10.84 -39.64 -75.43
C ASP A 6 -9.84 -38.72 -76.17
N VAL A 7 -8.80 -38.19 -75.53
CA VAL A 7 -7.72 -37.45 -76.21
C VAL A 7 -6.41 -37.99 -75.72
N CYS A 8 -5.84 -38.87 -76.43
CA CYS A 8 -4.51 -39.44 -76.23
C CYS A 8 -3.44 -38.39 -76.45
N SER A 9 -2.44 -38.28 -75.58
CA SER A 9 -1.28 -37.37 -75.71
C SER A 9 -0.54 -37.58 -77.01
N SER A 10 -0.65 -38.79 -77.63
CA SER A 10 -0.11 -39.13 -78.88
C SER A 10 -0.75 -38.37 -80.11
N ASP A 11 -2.03 -38.09 -80.05
CA ASP A 11 -2.71 -37.38 -81.14
C ASP A 11 -2.38 -35.90 -81.13
N LEU A 12 -2.17 -35.27 -79.99
CA LEU A 12 -1.70 -33.86 -79.86
C LEU A 12 -0.23 -33.78 -80.27
N THR A 13 0.61 -34.71 -79.94
CA THR A 13 2.01 -34.82 -80.35
C THR A 13 2.13 -34.99 -81.85
N ALA A 14 1.27 -35.80 -82.46
CA ALA A 14 1.21 -36.04 -83.91
C ALA A 14 0.80 -34.75 -84.66
N LEU A 15 -0.12 -33.97 -84.16
CA LEU A 15 -0.47 -32.63 -84.72
C LEU A 15 0.66 -31.62 -84.67
N ALA A 16 1.43 -31.64 -83.60
CA ALA A 16 2.60 -30.74 -83.41
C ALA A 16 3.68 -31.07 -84.45
N HIS A 17 3.81 -32.27 -84.92
CA HIS A 17 4.76 -32.69 -85.95
C HIS A 17 4.18 -32.56 -87.37
N GLY A 18 3.14 -31.76 -87.58
CA GLY A 18 2.63 -31.46 -88.93
C GLY A 18 1.77 -32.55 -89.55
N ALA A 19 1.33 -33.58 -88.82
CA ALA A 19 0.32 -34.57 -89.26
C ALA A 19 -1.01 -33.84 -89.49
N LYS A 20 -1.68 -34.10 -90.65
CA LYS A 20 -3.00 -33.55 -90.91
C LYS A 20 -3.98 -34.32 -90.00
N PRO A 21 -4.80 -33.66 -89.26
CA PRO A 21 -5.85 -34.32 -88.42
C PRO A 21 -6.82 -35.01 -89.37
N ALA A 22 -7.18 -36.24 -89.00
CA ALA A 22 -8.17 -37.01 -89.79
C ALA A 22 -9.58 -36.40 -89.59
N GLU A 23 -9.87 -35.76 -88.47
CA GLU A 23 -11.13 -35.10 -88.19
C GLU A 23 -10.89 -33.85 -87.25
N PRO A 24 -11.51 -32.72 -87.56
CA PRO A 24 -11.40 -31.55 -86.70
C PRO A 24 -12.13 -31.63 -85.40
N ALA A 25 -13.08 -32.57 -85.27
CA ALA A 25 -13.94 -32.66 -84.07
C ALA A 25 -13.20 -32.93 -82.72
N PRO A 26 -12.17 -33.81 -82.66
CA PRO A 26 -11.41 -34.05 -81.40
C PRO A 26 -10.59 -32.85 -80.98
N LEU A 27 -10.07 -32.08 -81.88
CA LEU A 27 -9.29 -30.87 -81.58
C LEU A 27 -10.19 -29.75 -81.01
N GLN A 28 -11.41 -29.63 -81.63
CA GLN A 28 -12.37 -28.65 -81.13
C GLN A 28 -12.86 -29.06 -79.75
N ALA A 29 -13.15 -30.28 -79.48
CA ALA A 29 -13.53 -30.76 -78.17
C ALA A 29 -12.44 -30.57 -77.13
N ALA A 30 -11.19 -30.76 -77.47
CA ALA A 30 -10.04 -30.48 -76.60
C ALA A 30 -9.90 -28.97 -76.30
N LEU A 31 -10.14 -28.12 -77.32
CA LEU A 31 -10.11 -26.65 -77.17
C LEU A 31 -11.26 -26.14 -76.26
N ASP A 32 -12.43 -26.69 -76.50
CA ASP A 32 -13.63 -26.32 -75.70
C ASP A 32 -13.46 -26.72 -74.22
N ALA A 33 -12.96 -27.94 -73.96
CA ALA A 33 -12.66 -28.43 -72.64
C ALA A 33 -11.54 -27.57 -71.94
N PHE A 34 -10.52 -27.18 -72.69
CA PHE A 34 -9.49 -26.28 -72.18
C PHE A 34 -10.05 -24.91 -71.85
N GLN A 35 -10.92 -24.34 -72.70
CA GLN A 35 -11.59 -23.07 -72.42
C GLN A 35 -12.53 -23.19 -71.21
N GLU A 36 -13.22 -24.30 -71.03
CA GLU A 36 -14.06 -24.60 -69.87
C GLU A 36 -13.20 -24.62 -68.58
N VAL A 37 -12.04 -25.29 -68.60
CA VAL A 37 -11.11 -25.33 -67.49
C VAL A 37 -10.52 -23.94 -67.21
N GLN A 38 -10.17 -23.20 -68.23
CA GLN A 38 -9.66 -21.83 -68.10
C GLN A 38 -10.73 -20.89 -67.48
N GLN A 39 -11.96 -20.99 -67.91
CA GLN A 39 -13.08 -20.23 -67.35
C GLN A 39 -13.40 -20.67 -65.91
N ALA A 40 -13.45 -21.96 -65.67
CA ALA A 40 -13.75 -22.50 -64.36
C ALA A 40 -12.65 -22.15 -63.31
N THR A 41 -11.40 -22.19 -63.73
CA THR A 41 -10.25 -21.87 -62.83
C THR A 41 -9.89 -20.40 -62.77
N ARG A 42 -10.52 -19.50 -63.60
CA ARG A 42 -10.15 -18.07 -63.73
C ARG A 42 -8.61 -17.86 -63.83
N LEU A 43 -7.96 -18.70 -64.60
CA LEU A 43 -6.52 -18.56 -64.85
C LEU A 43 -6.33 -17.38 -65.83
N ASP A 44 -6.05 -16.20 -65.31
CA ASP A 44 -5.79 -14.99 -66.09
C ASP A 44 -4.38 -15.02 -66.78
N ALA A 45 -3.56 -15.98 -66.49
CA ALA A 45 -2.29 -16.16 -67.16
C ALA A 45 -2.52 -16.77 -68.56
N PRO A 46 -2.17 -16.07 -69.61
CA PRO A 46 -2.17 -16.70 -70.92
C PRO A 46 -1.17 -17.88 -70.84
N ILE A 47 -1.68 -19.09 -70.92
CA ILE A 47 -0.83 -20.21 -71.26
C ILE A 47 -0.44 -19.91 -72.69
N ALA A 48 0.72 -19.32 -72.86
CA ALA A 48 1.25 -19.09 -74.18
C ALA A 48 1.44 -20.48 -74.86
N PHE A 49 0.54 -20.81 -75.77
CA PHE A 49 0.74 -21.93 -76.67
C PHE A 49 1.86 -21.56 -77.62
N GLY A 50 3.09 -21.97 -77.30
CA GLY A 50 4.10 -22.12 -78.28
C GLY A 50 3.61 -23.26 -79.19
N ALA A 51 3.74 -23.04 -80.53
CA ALA A 51 3.34 -24.04 -81.48
C ALA A 51 4.41 -25.14 -81.57
N ASP A 52 5.13 -25.42 -80.47
CA ASP A 52 6.16 -26.49 -80.43
C ASP A 52 5.74 -27.63 -79.44
N GLU A 53 6.27 -28.82 -79.71
CA GLU A 53 6.03 -30.02 -78.96
C GLU A 53 6.34 -29.88 -77.46
N ALA A 54 7.36 -29.12 -77.12
CA ALA A 54 7.75 -28.92 -75.75
C ALA A 54 6.69 -28.14 -74.89
N SER A 55 5.98 -27.19 -75.52
CA SER A 55 4.90 -26.45 -74.90
C SER A 55 3.68 -27.29 -74.59
N PHE A 56 3.35 -28.22 -75.51
CA PHE A 56 2.27 -29.20 -75.31
C PHE A 56 2.63 -30.24 -74.27
N ALA A 57 3.83 -30.74 -74.26
CA ALA A 57 4.31 -31.66 -73.25
C ALA A 57 4.29 -31.08 -71.87
N ALA A 58 4.71 -29.84 -71.72
CA ALA A 58 4.69 -29.10 -70.47
C ALA A 58 3.25 -28.85 -69.95
N LEU A 59 2.30 -28.51 -70.84
CA LEU A 59 0.90 -28.36 -70.52
C LEU A 59 0.29 -29.70 -70.10
N ALA A 60 0.53 -30.79 -70.86
CA ALA A 60 0.03 -32.12 -70.50
C ALA A 60 0.56 -32.60 -69.16
N ALA A 61 1.82 -32.37 -68.82
CA ALA A 61 2.39 -32.72 -67.55
C ALA A 61 1.70 -31.95 -66.43
N ARG A 62 1.51 -30.65 -66.61
CA ARG A 62 0.83 -29.77 -65.60
C ARG A 62 -0.64 -30.21 -65.40
N LEU A 63 -1.37 -30.56 -66.46
CA LEU A 63 -2.72 -31.03 -66.30
C LEU A 63 -2.77 -32.42 -65.65
N GLY A 64 -1.76 -33.25 -65.92
CA GLY A 64 -1.60 -34.52 -65.23
C GLY A 64 -1.34 -34.37 -63.74
N ASP A 65 -0.48 -33.44 -63.38
CA ASP A 65 -0.19 -33.09 -61.96
C ASP A 65 -1.46 -32.60 -61.25
N TRP A 66 -2.27 -31.76 -61.88
CA TRP A 66 -3.52 -31.28 -61.32
C TRP A 66 -4.56 -32.39 -61.17
N ALA A 67 -4.64 -33.32 -62.14
CA ALA A 67 -5.52 -34.44 -62.08
C ALA A 67 -5.12 -35.45 -60.98
N ALA A 68 -3.82 -35.57 -60.73
CA ALA A 68 -3.27 -36.44 -59.68
C ALA A 68 -3.48 -35.88 -58.26
N ALA A 69 -3.69 -34.57 -58.11
CA ALA A 69 -3.88 -33.92 -56.82
C ALA A 69 -5.07 -32.92 -56.84
N PRO A 70 -6.28 -33.36 -57.01
CA PRO A 70 -7.47 -32.51 -57.14
C PRO A 70 -7.72 -31.65 -55.90
N GLU A 71 -7.43 -32.18 -54.68
CA GLU A 71 -7.56 -31.43 -53.42
C GLU A 71 -6.60 -30.24 -53.36
N ALA A 72 -5.37 -30.39 -53.89
CA ALA A 72 -4.41 -29.29 -53.93
C ALA A 72 -4.85 -28.19 -54.92
N LEU A 73 -5.46 -28.58 -56.05
CA LEU A 73 -6.02 -27.64 -57.00
C LEU A 73 -7.21 -26.90 -56.41
N ASP A 74 -8.09 -27.59 -55.72
CA ASP A 74 -9.26 -26.95 -55.09
C ASP A 74 -8.82 -25.96 -53.96
N ALA A 75 -7.86 -26.35 -53.14
CA ALA A 75 -7.24 -25.49 -52.16
C ALA A 75 -6.58 -24.26 -52.79
N TRP A 76 -5.84 -24.40 -53.87
CA TRP A 76 -5.24 -23.32 -54.62
C TRP A 76 -6.27 -22.36 -55.24
N LEU A 77 -7.36 -22.90 -55.80
CA LEU A 77 -8.49 -22.09 -56.31
C LEU A 77 -9.20 -21.33 -55.16
N GLY A 78 -9.39 -21.99 -54.02
CA GLY A 78 -9.92 -21.35 -52.80
C GLY A 78 -9.05 -20.17 -52.34
N TRP A 79 -7.72 -20.38 -52.31
CA TRP A 79 -6.79 -19.33 -51.97
C TRP A 79 -6.80 -18.18 -53.00
N ARG A 80 -6.81 -18.47 -54.32
CA ARG A 80 -6.92 -17.43 -55.39
C ARG A 80 -8.19 -16.60 -55.26
N ARG A 81 -9.32 -17.21 -54.95
CA ARG A 81 -10.59 -16.48 -54.76
C ARG A 81 -10.50 -15.59 -53.49
N ALA A 82 -9.94 -16.11 -52.40
CA ALA A 82 -9.72 -15.34 -51.21
C ALA A 82 -8.78 -14.14 -51.44
N ALA A 83 -7.66 -14.38 -52.17
CA ALA A 83 -6.71 -13.35 -52.52
C ALA A 83 -7.34 -12.22 -53.37
N ALA A 84 -8.18 -12.59 -54.35
CA ALA A 84 -8.87 -11.62 -55.21
C ALA A 84 -9.92 -10.79 -54.43
N SER A 85 -10.41 -11.27 -53.29
CA SER A 85 -11.34 -10.55 -52.44
C SER A 85 -10.65 -9.69 -51.34
N ALA A 86 -9.32 -9.64 -51.30
CA ALA A 86 -8.51 -8.95 -50.31
C ALA A 86 -7.61 -7.88 -50.92
N PRO A 87 -8.16 -6.82 -51.52
CA PRO A 87 -7.38 -5.72 -52.11
C PRO A 87 -6.53 -5.03 -51.05
N GLY A 88 -5.29 -4.68 -51.37
CA GLY A 88 -4.34 -4.05 -50.46
C GLY A 88 -3.47 -5.01 -49.67
N LEU A 89 -3.67 -6.34 -49.82
CA LEU A 89 -2.85 -7.34 -49.17
C LEU A 89 -1.89 -8.05 -50.12
N GLU A 90 -1.70 -7.52 -51.36
CA GLU A 90 -0.94 -8.18 -52.46
C GLU A 90 0.44 -8.61 -51.99
N THR A 91 1.18 -7.73 -51.32
CA THR A 91 2.55 -8.03 -50.85
C THR A 91 2.57 -9.17 -49.79
N LEU A 92 1.59 -9.24 -48.94
CA LEU A 92 1.50 -10.30 -47.92
C LEU A 92 1.15 -11.64 -48.61
N LEU A 93 0.23 -11.60 -49.55
CA LEU A 93 -0.21 -12.75 -50.33
C LEU A 93 0.95 -13.31 -51.18
N GLU A 94 1.74 -12.47 -51.77
CA GLU A 94 2.97 -12.87 -52.46
C GLU A 94 3.98 -13.54 -51.54
N ARG A 95 4.19 -12.98 -50.34
CA ARG A 95 5.12 -13.59 -49.37
C ARG A 95 4.63 -14.89 -48.77
N LEU A 96 3.32 -15.08 -48.72
CA LEU A 96 2.70 -16.36 -48.32
C LEU A 96 2.89 -17.39 -49.44
N ALA A 97 2.69 -16.98 -50.71
CA ALA A 97 2.85 -17.84 -51.90
C ALA A 97 4.30 -18.28 -52.12
N ASP A 98 5.26 -17.42 -51.83
CA ASP A 98 6.72 -17.76 -52.00
C ASP A 98 7.35 -18.39 -50.72
N GLY A 99 6.52 -18.65 -49.68
CA GLY A 99 6.95 -19.30 -48.45
C GLY A 99 7.79 -18.46 -47.51
N ARG A 100 7.93 -17.14 -47.74
CA ARG A 100 8.66 -16.22 -46.82
C ARG A 100 7.90 -15.95 -45.55
N VAL A 101 6.59 -16.09 -45.55
CA VAL A 101 5.72 -16.03 -44.40
C VAL A 101 4.98 -17.36 -44.26
N ALA A 102 5.12 -18.01 -43.12
CA ALA A 102 4.36 -19.22 -42.79
C ALA A 102 2.87 -18.88 -42.65
N PRO A 103 1.95 -19.72 -43.14
CA PRO A 103 0.51 -19.48 -43.03
C PRO A 103 0.03 -19.20 -41.61
N GLU A 104 0.61 -19.89 -40.62
CA GLU A 104 0.30 -19.75 -39.21
C GLU A 104 0.68 -18.38 -38.64
N ALA A 105 1.70 -17.75 -39.21
CA ALA A 105 2.22 -16.43 -38.84
C ALA A 105 1.55 -15.28 -39.62
N ALA A 106 0.71 -15.56 -40.61
CA ALA A 106 0.15 -14.54 -41.52
C ALA A 106 -0.62 -13.44 -40.77
N ALA A 107 -1.47 -13.84 -39.82
CA ALA A 107 -2.28 -12.87 -39.03
C ALA A 107 -1.39 -11.98 -38.15
N ASP A 108 -0.37 -12.54 -37.55
CA ASP A 108 0.56 -11.79 -36.68
C ASP A 108 1.44 -10.83 -37.48
N VAL A 109 1.94 -11.27 -38.65
CA VAL A 109 2.71 -10.43 -39.56
C VAL A 109 1.85 -9.28 -40.08
N PHE A 110 0.59 -9.58 -40.48
CA PHE A 110 -0.34 -8.52 -40.90
C PHE A 110 -0.60 -7.51 -39.82
N ALA A 111 -0.92 -7.99 -38.62
CA ALA A 111 -1.18 -7.12 -37.46
C ALA A 111 0.05 -6.25 -37.15
N PHE A 112 1.25 -6.84 -37.16
CA PHE A 112 2.48 -6.11 -36.93
C PHE A 112 2.70 -4.99 -37.97
N VAL A 113 2.63 -5.33 -39.26
CA VAL A 113 2.87 -4.37 -40.37
C VAL A 113 1.81 -3.25 -40.36
N LEU A 114 0.53 -3.60 -40.11
CA LEU A 114 -0.54 -2.62 -39.98
C LEU A 114 -0.26 -1.64 -38.85
N HIS A 115 0.00 -2.15 -37.64
CA HIS A 115 0.25 -1.31 -36.46
C HIS A 115 1.55 -0.50 -36.59
N GLU A 116 2.58 -1.06 -37.17
CA GLU A 116 3.84 -0.33 -37.47
C GLU A 116 3.57 0.82 -38.47
N SER A 117 2.81 0.56 -39.53
CA SER A 117 2.46 1.58 -40.53
C SER A 117 1.61 2.70 -39.91
N LEU A 118 0.64 2.35 -39.07
CA LEU A 118 -0.18 3.31 -38.31
C LEU A 118 0.69 4.14 -37.35
N LEU A 119 1.61 3.51 -36.62
CA LEU A 119 2.53 4.20 -35.71
C LEU A 119 3.45 5.16 -36.49
N ARG A 120 4.03 4.75 -37.62
CA ARG A 120 4.85 5.62 -38.47
C ARG A 120 4.07 6.80 -39.03
N ALA A 121 2.80 6.59 -39.45
CA ALA A 121 1.92 7.65 -39.89
C ALA A 121 1.59 8.63 -38.74
N ALA A 122 1.30 8.11 -37.54
CA ALA A 122 1.08 8.93 -36.35
C ALA A 122 2.32 9.77 -35.99
N MET A 123 3.53 9.17 -36.01
CA MET A 123 4.79 9.88 -35.78
C MET A 123 5.06 10.98 -36.82
N ALA A 124 4.68 10.75 -38.09
CA ALA A 124 4.80 11.74 -39.14
C ALA A 124 3.82 12.90 -38.96
N GLN A 125 2.60 12.63 -38.50
CA GLN A 125 1.57 13.64 -38.22
C GLN A 125 1.82 14.39 -36.89
N HIS A 126 2.46 13.72 -35.91
CA HIS A 126 2.72 14.20 -34.58
C HIS A 126 4.21 14.13 -34.24
N PRO A 127 5.02 15.12 -34.67
CA PRO A 127 6.48 15.13 -34.46
C PRO A 127 6.90 14.99 -32.98
N GLU A 128 6.01 15.42 -32.04
CA GLU A 128 6.20 15.27 -30.61
C GLU A 128 6.30 13.81 -30.17
N LEU A 129 5.63 12.88 -30.87
CA LEU A 129 5.75 11.44 -30.58
C LEU A 129 7.12 10.90 -31.03
N ALA A 130 7.62 11.36 -32.20
CA ALA A 130 8.95 10.98 -32.69
C ALA A 130 10.08 11.56 -31.82
N ALA A 131 9.86 12.71 -31.18
CA ALA A 131 10.79 13.37 -30.27
C ALA A 131 10.68 12.87 -28.82
N PHE A 132 9.82 11.85 -28.53
CA PHE A 132 9.63 11.35 -27.19
C PHE A 132 10.95 10.81 -26.59
N ASP A 133 11.28 11.31 -25.39
CA ASP A 133 12.40 10.83 -24.59
C ASP A 133 11.89 10.32 -23.23
N GLY A 134 12.00 9.01 -23.02
CA GLY A 134 11.57 8.36 -21.78
C GLY A 134 12.27 8.89 -20.54
N ALA A 135 13.54 9.25 -20.62
CA ALA A 135 14.28 9.82 -19.50
C ALA A 135 13.78 11.24 -19.14
N ALA A 136 13.39 12.03 -20.17
CA ALA A 136 12.75 13.32 -19.93
C ALA A 136 11.35 13.15 -19.31
N ALA A 137 10.59 12.16 -19.76
CA ALA A 137 9.30 11.82 -19.19
C ALA A 137 9.41 11.36 -17.71
N ASP A 138 10.42 10.55 -17.37
CA ASP A 138 10.69 10.14 -15.98
C ASP A 138 11.05 11.36 -15.09
N ARG A 139 11.83 12.30 -15.60
CA ARG A 139 12.12 13.56 -14.89
C ARG A 139 10.84 14.36 -14.64
N LEU A 140 10.01 14.52 -15.68
CA LEU A 140 8.72 15.22 -15.53
C LEU A 140 7.79 14.55 -14.50
N VAL A 141 7.77 13.23 -14.44
CA VAL A 141 7.03 12.48 -13.41
C VAL A 141 7.60 12.73 -12.02
N ALA A 142 8.93 12.78 -11.88
CA ALA A 142 9.57 13.10 -10.60
C ALA A 142 9.23 14.52 -10.14
N ASP A 143 9.33 15.51 -11.01
CA ASP A 143 8.98 16.92 -10.75
C ASP A 143 7.50 17.05 -10.36
N PHE A 144 6.62 16.35 -11.07
CA PHE A 144 5.18 16.29 -10.74
C PHE A 144 4.96 15.71 -9.33
N ARG A 145 5.63 14.61 -8.97
CA ARG A 145 5.52 13.99 -7.65
C ARG A 145 5.95 14.96 -6.54
N GLU A 146 7.02 15.70 -6.76
CA GLU A 146 7.51 16.71 -5.82
C GLU A 146 6.53 17.87 -5.70
N ALA A 147 6.11 18.46 -6.82
CA ALA A 147 5.14 19.54 -6.86
C ALA A 147 3.80 19.15 -6.19
N ASP A 148 3.30 17.93 -6.41
CA ASP A 148 2.07 17.45 -5.80
C ASP A 148 2.21 17.27 -4.26
N ARG A 149 3.37 16.82 -3.76
CA ARG A 149 3.66 16.78 -2.31
C ARG A 149 3.74 18.21 -1.72
N ALA A 150 4.41 19.11 -2.41
CA ALA A 150 4.50 20.53 -2.01
C ALA A 150 3.11 21.15 -1.96
N ARG A 151 2.25 20.87 -2.94
CA ARG A 151 0.85 21.34 -2.98
C ARG A 151 0.05 20.90 -1.75
N ILE A 152 0.20 19.65 -1.29
CA ILE A 152 -0.45 19.17 -0.06
C ILE A 152 0.01 19.97 1.15
N THR A 153 1.32 20.22 1.28
CA THR A 153 1.90 21.00 2.38
C THR A 153 1.41 22.44 2.35
N LEU A 154 1.40 23.07 1.18
CA LEU A 154 0.88 24.43 1.00
C LEU A 154 -0.60 24.52 1.32
N THR A 155 -1.41 23.54 0.91
CA THR A 155 -2.85 23.51 1.23
C THR A 155 -3.11 23.46 2.73
N ARG A 156 -2.26 22.74 3.50
CA ARG A 156 -2.34 22.76 4.97
C ARG A 156 -2.05 24.16 5.54
N ALA A 157 -1.05 24.85 5.01
CA ALA A 157 -0.73 26.21 5.40
C ALA A 157 -1.83 27.20 5.00
N GLU A 158 -2.40 27.08 3.81
CA GLU A 158 -3.55 27.86 3.33
C GLU A 158 -4.77 27.70 4.25
N ALA A 159 -5.09 26.44 4.62
CA ALA A 159 -6.19 26.16 5.55
C ALA A 159 -5.95 26.76 6.94
N ALA A 160 -4.72 26.64 7.46
CA ALA A 160 -4.33 27.24 8.75
C ALA A 160 -4.40 28.76 8.70
N TYR A 161 -3.96 29.38 7.62
CA TYR A 161 -4.04 30.83 7.42
C TYR A 161 -5.48 31.33 7.32
N ALA A 162 -6.30 30.66 6.51
CA ALA A 162 -7.72 30.98 6.39
C ALA A 162 -8.46 30.87 7.75
N HIS A 163 -8.12 29.86 8.53
CA HIS A 163 -8.65 29.69 9.89
C HIS A 163 -8.15 30.83 10.81
N ALA A 164 -6.87 31.21 10.76
CA ALA A 164 -6.33 32.30 11.55
C ALA A 164 -7.02 33.65 11.29
N LEU A 165 -7.36 33.93 10.03
CA LEU A 165 -8.14 35.12 9.65
C LEU A 165 -9.54 35.08 10.29
N ARG A 166 -10.24 33.93 10.26
CA ARG A 166 -11.54 33.76 10.91
C ARG A 166 -11.47 33.95 12.42
N VAL A 167 -10.42 33.44 13.07
CA VAL A 167 -10.19 33.62 14.50
C VAL A 167 -9.94 35.09 14.85
N LYS A 168 -9.24 35.82 13.99
CA LYS A 168 -9.03 37.30 14.17
C LYS A 168 -10.38 38.02 14.14
N GLU A 169 -11.24 37.77 13.17
CA GLU A 169 -12.60 38.34 13.12
C GLU A 169 -13.42 38.05 14.39
N VAL A 170 -13.28 36.83 14.93
CA VAL A 170 -13.96 36.41 16.18
C VAL A 170 -13.47 37.26 17.36
N ARG A 171 -12.18 37.50 17.44
CA ARG A 171 -11.57 38.29 18.51
C ARG A 171 -12.04 39.73 18.51
N ASP A 172 -12.37 40.30 17.36
CA ASP A 172 -12.69 41.68 17.15
C ASP A 172 -14.19 42.02 17.36
N GLY A 173 -15.07 41.02 17.62
CA GLY A 173 -16.46 41.33 17.96
C GLY A 173 -17.52 40.25 17.75
N ALA A 174 -17.17 38.98 17.66
CA ALA A 174 -18.20 37.93 17.49
C ALA A 174 -19.11 37.80 18.74
N PRO A 175 -20.40 37.55 18.54
CA PRO A 175 -21.33 37.23 19.65
C PRO A 175 -20.81 36.08 20.51
N GLY A 176 -20.84 36.25 21.84
CA GLY A 176 -20.37 35.25 22.79
C GLY A 176 -18.87 35.29 23.10
N MET A 177 -18.08 36.15 22.42
CA MET A 177 -16.64 36.25 22.68
C MET A 177 -16.33 36.77 24.07
N THR A 178 -17.15 37.70 24.59
CA THR A 178 -17.03 38.20 25.98
C THR A 178 -17.22 37.09 27.02
N VAL A 179 -18.18 36.19 26.77
CA VAL A 179 -18.42 35.03 27.64
C VAL A 179 -17.22 34.09 27.59
N LEU A 180 -16.69 33.80 26.37
CA LEU A 180 -15.54 32.92 26.21
C LEU A 180 -14.29 33.48 26.88
N ARG A 181 -13.99 34.76 26.73
CA ARG A 181 -12.86 35.44 27.41
C ARG A 181 -13.02 35.39 28.92
N GLY A 182 -14.22 35.70 29.43
CA GLY A 182 -14.51 35.63 30.87
C GLY A 182 -14.30 34.23 31.43
N GLU A 183 -14.64 33.19 30.69
CA GLU A 183 -14.40 31.79 31.12
C GLU A 183 -12.91 31.43 31.09
N MET A 184 -12.16 31.92 30.09
CA MET A 184 -10.69 31.69 30.00
C MET A 184 -9.90 32.37 31.13
N GLU A 185 -10.40 33.46 31.68
CA GLU A 185 -9.80 34.20 32.80
C GLU A 185 -10.11 33.58 34.15
N LYS A 186 -11.18 32.80 34.29
CA LYS A 186 -11.56 32.16 35.53
C LYS A 186 -10.58 31.07 35.96
N LYS A 187 -10.25 31.01 37.21
CA LYS A 187 -9.48 29.93 37.84
C LYS A 187 -10.34 28.84 38.44
N ARG A 188 -11.61 29.13 38.78
CA ARG A 188 -12.58 28.22 39.40
C ARG A 188 -13.99 28.63 38.99
N GLY A 189 -14.99 27.73 39.15
CA GLY A 189 -16.38 28.04 38.90
C GLY A 189 -16.71 28.26 37.42
N HIS A 190 -16.09 27.47 36.53
CA HIS A 190 -16.38 27.50 35.10
C HIS A 190 -17.82 27.11 34.80
N LEU A 191 -18.40 27.70 33.76
CA LEU A 191 -19.68 27.28 33.24
C LEU A 191 -19.61 25.79 32.80
N PRO A 192 -20.66 25.00 33.01
CA PRO A 192 -20.78 23.69 32.36
C PRO A 192 -20.61 23.81 30.87
N VAL A 193 -19.94 22.84 30.25
CA VAL A 193 -19.60 22.86 28.78
C VAL A 193 -20.86 23.11 27.95
N ARG A 194 -22.01 22.50 28.29
CA ARG A 194 -23.29 22.70 27.60
C ARG A 194 -23.73 24.16 27.63
N GLU A 195 -23.62 24.81 28.78
CA GLU A 195 -24.00 26.21 28.98
C GLU A 195 -23.07 27.15 28.23
N LEU A 196 -21.77 26.88 28.25
CA LEU A 196 -20.78 27.63 27.51
C LEU A 196 -21.05 27.55 25.99
N LEU A 197 -21.27 26.33 25.45
CA LEU A 197 -21.60 26.13 24.04
C LEU A 197 -22.91 26.79 23.64
N LEU A 198 -23.88 26.90 24.54
CA LEU A 198 -25.13 27.63 24.29
C LEU A 198 -24.93 29.15 24.24
N ARG A 199 -24.13 29.71 25.18
CA ARG A 199 -23.94 31.16 25.30
C ARG A 199 -22.91 31.74 24.32
N ALA A 200 -21.89 30.94 23.97
CA ALA A 200 -20.77 31.35 23.12
C ALA A 200 -20.70 30.57 21.82
N SER A 201 -21.80 29.96 21.35
CA SER A 201 -21.88 29.06 20.21
C SER A 201 -21.13 29.55 18.97
N GLN A 202 -21.39 30.78 18.53
CA GLN A 202 -20.78 31.36 17.34
C GLN A 202 -19.28 31.60 17.52
N ALA A 203 -18.85 32.10 18.68
CA ALA A 203 -17.44 32.32 18.97
C ALA A 203 -16.66 30.99 19.01
N VAL A 204 -17.20 29.99 19.70
CA VAL A 204 -16.59 28.65 19.77
C VAL A 204 -16.53 27.98 18.40
N GLN A 205 -17.61 27.97 17.63
CA GLN A 205 -17.66 27.30 16.33
C GLN A 205 -16.76 27.97 15.30
N LYS A 206 -16.64 29.30 15.29
CA LYS A 206 -15.71 29.98 14.41
C LYS A 206 -14.25 29.73 14.82
N ALA A 207 -13.96 29.72 16.15
CA ALA A 207 -12.62 29.43 16.64
C ALA A 207 -12.22 27.95 16.49
N LYS A 208 -13.17 27.03 16.63
CA LYS A 208 -13.02 25.57 16.51
C LYS A 208 -14.13 25.02 15.62
N PRO A 209 -13.97 25.02 14.29
CA PRO A 209 -15.04 24.65 13.37
C PRO A 209 -15.30 23.14 13.30
N ILE A 210 -14.37 22.30 13.79
CA ILE A 210 -14.47 20.85 13.77
C ILE A 210 -14.71 20.33 15.17
N PHE A 211 -15.78 19.53 15.33
CA PHE A 211 -16.15 18.87 16.58
C PHE A 211 -16.04 17.36 16.38
N MET A 212 -15.21 16.70 17.17
CA MET A 212 -15.10 15.25 17.23
C MET A 212 -15.77 14.78 18.52
N MET A 213 -16.90 14.09 18.41
CA MET A 213 -17.72 13.70 19.54
C MET A 213 -18.38 12.35 19.30
N SER A 214 -18.60 11.58 20.35
CA SER A 214 -19.50 10.42 20.29
C SER A 214 -20.97 10.88 20.21
N PRO A 215 -21.88 10.05 19.69
CA PRO A 215 -23.31 10.35 19.68
C PRO A 215 -23.85 10.75 21.06
N LEU A 216 -23.44 10.05 22.09
CA LEU A 216 -23.82 10.38 23.49
C LEU A 216 -23.33 11.76 23.90
N SER A 217 -22.09 12.12 23.57
CA SER A 217 -21.55 13.45 23.84
C SER A 217 -22.28 14.55 23.07
N VAL A 218 -22.72 14.28 21.85
CA VAL A 218 -23.56 15.21 21.08
C VAL A 218 -24.88 15.47 21.82
N ALA A 219 -25.55 14.42 22.29
CA ALA A 219 -26.79 14.55 23.07
C ALA A 219 -26.59 15.30 24.40
N GLN A 220 -25.46 15.05 25.08
CA GLN A 220 -25.15 15.64 26.37
C GLN A 220 -24.76 17.12 26.27
N PHE A 221 -23.91 17.50 25.33
CA PHE A 221 -23.26 18.80 25.30
C PHE A 221 -23.85 19.77 24.28
N LEU A 222 -24.40 19.29 23.17
CA LEU A 222 -24.99 20.14 22.15
C LEU A 222 -26.50 20.25 22.36
N SER A 223 -26.94 21.45 22.74
CA SER A 223 -28.37 21.70 22.85
C SER A 223 -29.05 21.61 21.50
N PRO A 224 -30.22 20.98 21.39
CA PRO A 224 -31.00 20.99 20.17
C PRO A 224 -31.43 22.42 19.80
N PRO A 225 -31.59 22.75 18.52
CA PRO A 225 -32.14 24.02 18.11
C PRO A 225 -33.59 24.10 18.61
N HIS A 226 -33.84 24.98 19.57
CA HIS A 226 -35.17 25.21 20.11
C HIS A 226 -35.56 26.68 20.03
N GLY A 227 -36.67 26.97 19.40
CA GLY A 227 -37.30 28.28 19.34
C GLY A 227 -36.40 29.39 18.76
N LEU A 228 -36.38 30.55 19.44
CA LEU A 228 -35.65 31.75 18.99
C LEU A 228 -34.13 31.71 19.22
N LYS A 229 -33.59 30.67 19.84
CA LYS A 229 -32.15 30.50 20.06
C LYS A 229 -31.62 29.41 19.10
N PRO A 230 -30.91 29.79 18.03
CA PRO A 230 -30.27 28.80 17.16
C PRO A 230 -29.20 28.06 17.96
N GLY A 231 -29.38 26.77 18.16
CA GLY A 231 -28.32 25.88 18.62
C GLY A 231 -27.16 25.80 17.62
N LEU A 232 -26.08 25.12 17.97
CA LEU A 232 -24.99 24.85 17.05
C LEU A 232 -25.50 24.03 15.86
N SER A 233 -25.28 24.51 14.65
CA SER A 233 -25.54 23.81 13.38
C SER A 233 -24.26 23.68 12.60
N PHE A 234 -24.13 22.61 11.83
CA PHE A 234 -22.92 22.29 11.07
C PHE A 234 -23.26 22.11 9.60
N ASP A 235 -22.31 22.39 8.72
CA ASP A 235 -22.45 22.19 7.28
C ASP A 235 -22.40 20.71 6.93
N LEU A 236 -21.52 19.95 7.61
CA LEU A 236 -21.24 18.55 7.31
C LEU A 236 -21.15 17.71 8.58
N LEU A 237 -21.82 16.57 8.58
CA LEU A 237 -21.62 15.48 9.53
C LEU A 237 -20.89 14.34 8.82
N VAL A 238 -19.82 13.86 9.43
CA VAL A 238 -19.16 12.61 9.05
C VAL A 238 -19.36 11.62 10.19
N ILE A 239 -20.05 10.52 9.92
CA ILE A 239 -20.22 9.41 10.87
C ILE A 239 -19.22 8.34 10.48
N ASP A 240 -18.19 8.14 11.30
CA ASP A 240 -17.22 7.07 11.12
C ASP A 240 -17.64 5.84 11.93
N GLU A 241 -17.19 4.63 11.52
CA GLU A 241 -17.62 3.35 12.11
C GLU A 241 -19.15 3.21 12.20
N ALA A 242 -19.84 3.68 11.16
CA ALA A 242 -21.31 3.78 11.15
C ALA A 242 -22.03 2.42 11.23
N SER A 243 -21.34 1.32 10.96
CA SER A 243 -21.85 -0.04 11.23
C SER A 243 -22.06 -0.33 12.70
N GLN A 244 -21.40 0.42 13.61
CA GLN A 244 -21.50 0.28 15.06
C GLN A 244 -22.44 1.30 15.71
N VAL A 245 -23.00 2.24 14.96
CA VAL A 245 -23.86 3.31 15.46
C VAL A 245 -25.30 2.95 15.19
N GLU A 246 -26.13 2.88 16.24
CA GLU A 246 -27.56 2.67 16.08
C GLU A 246 -28.22 3.88 15.41
N PRO A 247 -29.27 3.68 14.60
CA PRO A 247 -29.96 4.78 13.94
C PRO A 247 -30.44 5.88 14.90
N VAL A 248 -30.97 5.49 16.06
CA VAL A 248 -31.47 6.42 17.07
C VAL A 248 -30.38 7.33 17.62
N ASP A 249 -29.17 6.80 17.81
CA ASP A 249 -28.04 7.56 18.33
C ASP A 249 -27.54 8.61 17.31
N ALA A 250 -27.62 8.31 16.02
CA ALA A 250 -27.18 9.18 14.95
C ALA A 250 -28.13 10.36 14.71
N LEU A 251 -29.45 10.21 14.97
CA LEU A 251 -30.46 11.20 14.64
C LEU A 251 -30.18 12.56 15.27
N GLY A 252 -29.70 12.58 16.51
CA GLY A 252 -29.35 13.81 17.19
C GLY A 252 -28.27 14.63 16.50
N ALA A 253 -27.26 13.97 15.94
CA ALA A 253 -26.19 14.59 15.16
C ALA A 253 -26.71 15.00 13.76
N ILE A 254 -27.46 14.14 13.08
CA ILE A 254 -28.01 14.40 11.76
C ILE A 254 -28.91 15.64 11.77
N ALA A 255 -29.77 15.81 12.78
CA ALA A 255 -30.67 16.96 12.91
C ALA A 255 -29.94 18.31 13.02
N ARG A 256 -28.64 18.32 13.32
CA ARG A 256 -27.82 19.54 13.46
C ARG A 256 -26.98 19.88 12.23
N CYS A 257 -27.08 19.07 11.18
CA CYS A 257 -26.21 19.17 10.02
C CYS A 257 -27.01 19.31 8.73
N ARG A 258 -26.42 19.94 7.71
CA ARG A 258 -27.05 20.12 6.38
C ARG A 258 -26.77 18.94 5.46
N GLN A 259 -25.61 18.33 5.60
CA GLN A 259 -25.16 17.21 4.79
C GLN A 259 -24.63 16.11 5.71
N VAL A 260 -24.74 14.87 5.27
CA VAL A 260 -24.21 13.72 5.98
C VAL A 260 -23.36 12.84 5.06
N VAL A 261 -22.22 12.42 5.56
CA VAL A 261 -21.38 11.36 4.98
C VAL A 261 -21.31 10.24 6.01
N VAL A 262 -21.75 9.05 5.61
CA VAL A 262 -21.79 7.87 6.46
C VAL A 262 -20.71 6.92 6.01
N VAL A 263 -19.71 6.67 6.86
CA VAL A 263 -18.55 5.82 6.59
C VAL A 263 -18.61 4.62 7.51
N GLY A 264 -18.49 3.42 6.96
CA GLY A 264 -18.54 2.19 7.73
C GLY A 264 -18.43 0.96 6.84
N ASP A 265 -18.45 -0.20 7.47
CA ASP A 265 -18.28 -1.48 6.82
C ASP A 265 -19.34 -2.47 7.35
N ASP A 266 -20.29 -2.84 6.50
CA ASP A 266 -21.37 -3.78 6.82
C ASP A 266 -20.88 -5.24 6.95
N LYS A 267 -19.62 -5.50 6.60
CA LYS A 267 -18.94 -6.80 6.78
C LYS A 267 -18.16 -6.88 8.10
N GLN A 268 -18.21 -5.81 8.90
CA GLN A 268 -17.66 -5.77 10.27
C GLN A 268 -18.78 -5.85 11.29
N MET A 269 -18.43 -5.79 12.60
CA MET A 269 -19.40 -6.01 13.68
C MET A 269 -20.49 -4.94 13.71
N PRO A 270 -21.74 -5.31 13.96
CA PRO A 270 -22.84 -4.38 14.23
C PRO A 270 -22.71 -3.75 15.61
N PRO A 271 -23.60 -2.80 16.00
CA PRO A 271 -23.63 -2.22 17.34
C PRO A 271 -23.72 -3.29 18.42
N THR A 272 -22.89 -3.19 19.45
CA THR A 272 -22.97 -4.13 20.58
C THR A 272 -24.11 -3.77 21.51
N ARG A 273 -25.07 -4.67 21.67
CA ARG A 273 -26.18 -4.55 22.65
C ARG A 273 -25.72 -4.67 24.10
N PHE A 274 -24.45 -4.50 24.37
CA PHE A 274 -23.85 -4.65 25.70
C PHE A 274 -24.46 -3.70 26.74
N PHE A 275 -24.79 -2.47 26.34
CA PHE A 275 -25.38 -1.48 27.24
C PHE A 275 -26.87 -1.73 27.52
N GLN A 276 -27.61 -2.38 26.63
CA GLN A 276 -29.03 -2.71 26.87
C GLN A 276 -29.21 -3.74 27.97
N ARG A 277 -28.29 -4.70 28.09
CA ARG A 277 -28.30 -5.67 29.21
C ARG A 277 -27.92 -5.05 30.55
N MET A 278 -27.09 -4.01 30.55
CA MET A 278 -26.73 -3.30 31.81
C MET A 278 -27.82 -2.35 32.31
N THR A 279 -28.68 -1.86 31.44
CA THR A 279 -29.78 -0.95 31.83
C THR A 279 -31.09 -1.66 32.22
N GLY A 280 -31.16 -3.01 32.13
CA GLY A 280 -32.30 -3.79 32.62
C GLY A 280 -33.60 -3.62 31.86
N GLU A 281 -33.59 -3.09 30.66
CA GLU A 281 -34.73 -3.02 29.75
C GLU A 281 -34.90 -4.33 28.92
N GLU A 282 -34.97 -5.47 29.61
CA GLU A 282 -35.67 -6.65 29.11
C GLU A 282 -37.16 -6.49 29.53
N GLY A 283 -37.85 -5.61 28.81
CA GLY A 283 -39.31 -5.53 28.87
C GLY A 283 -39.89 -6.30 27.71
N ASP A 284 -40.30 -7.50 28.04
CA ASP A 284 -41.25 -8.29 27.28
C ASP A 284 -42.51 -7.44 26.96
N GLU A 285 -42.98 -7.59 25.75
CA GLU A 285 -44.38 -7.64 25.34
C GLU A 285 -44.63 -6.99 23.97
N ALA A 286 -45.10 -7.88 23.15
CA ALA A 286 -45.79 -7.65 21.88
C ALA A 286 -46.79 -6.47 21.97
N ARG A 287 -46.69 -5.55 21.03
CA ARG A 287 -47.82 -4.86 20.43
C ARG A 287 -47.78 -4.96 18.95
N GLU A 288 -48.63 -5.82 18.47
CA GLU A 288 -49.13 -5.85 17.11
C GLU A 288 -49.79 -4.52 16.75
N ASP A 289 -49.76 -4.22 15.47
CA ASP A 289 -50.42 -3.12 14.78
C ASP A 289 -49.67 -1.78 14.77
N VAL A 290 -48.92 -1.59 13.65
CA VAL A 290 -49.15 -0.47 12.72
C VAL A 290 -48.45 -0.81 11.39
N GLY A 291 -49.20 -0.81 10.31
CA GLY A 291 -48.74 -1.21 8.98
C GLY A 291 -47.69 -0.30 8.38
N ASP A 292 -46.94 -0.90 7.46
CA ASP A 292 -46.13 -0.33 6.36
C ASP A 292 -45.04 0.71 6.66
N VAL A 293 -44.54 0.78 7.87
CA VAL A 293 -43.21 1.33 8.13
C VAL A 293 -42.29 0.12 8.37
N VAL A 294 -41.40 -0.16 7.44
CA VAL A 294 -40.22 -1.02 7.72
C VAL A 294 -39.66 -0.51 9.03
N ALA A 295 -39.96 -1.24 10.10
CA ALA A 295 -39.71 -0.76 11.44
C ALA A 295 -38.21 -0.49 11.56
N ALA A 296 -37.81 0.70 11.97
CA ALA A 296 -36.42 1.08 12.22
C ALA A 296 -35.76 0.15 13.26
N ARG A 297 -36.55 -0.74 13.87
CA ARG A 297 -36.10 -1.80 14.78
C ARG A 297 -35.38 -2.97 14.09
N ASP A 298 -35.62 -3.19 12.77
CA ASP A 298 -35.01 -4.29 12.03
C ASP A 298 -33.67 -3.90 11.37
N VAL A 299 -33.27 -2.62 11.46
CA VAL A 299 -32.04 -2.13 10.87
C VAL A 299 -30.99 -1.93 11.97
N GLU A 300 -29.99 -2.80 11.95
CA GLU A 300 -28.96 -2.88 13.00
C GLU A 300 -28.17 -1.58 13.19
N SER A 301 -27.93 -0.78 12.13
CA SER A 301 -27.04 0.37 12.17
C SER A 301 -27.50 1.52 11.26
N ILE A 302 -26.97 2.71 11.53
CA ILE A 302 -27.23 3.89 10.66
C ILE A 302 -26.71 3.65 9.23
N LEU A 303 -25.61 2.90 9.05
CA LEU A 303 -25.10 2.51 7.73
C LEU A 303 -26.15 1.67 6.98
N GLY A 304 -26.70 0.66 7.64
CA GLY A 304 -27.78 -0.18 7.11
C GLY A 304 -29.01 0.63 6.72
N LEU A 305 -29.41 1.57 7.59
CA LEU A 305 -30.55 2.47 7.31
C LEU A 305 -30.30 3.34 6.07
N CYS A 306 -29.13 3.93 5.94
CA CYS A 306 -28.77 4.76 4.78
C CYS A 306 -28.75 3.95 3.48
N ASN A 307 -28.21 2.73 3.51
CA ASN A 307 -28.22 1.81 2.38
C ASN A 307 -29.66 1.42 2.01
N ALA A 308 -30.50 1.05 2.97
CA ALA A 308 -31.91 0.71 2.76
C ALA A 308 -32.73 1.88 2.18
N ARG A 309 -32.36 3.12 2.49
CA ARG A 309 -32.96 4.34 1.95
C ARG A 309 -32.41 4.76 0.60
N GLY A 310 -31.49 4.00 0.01
CA GLY A 310 -30.94 4.27 -1.31
C GLY A 310 -30.01 5.48 -1.40
N LEU A 311 -29.33 5.85 -0.31
CA LEU A 311 -28.33 6.91 -0.39
C LEU A 311 -27.20 6.49 -1.36
N PRO A 312 -26.63 7.43 -2.14
CA PRO A 312 -25.51 7.12 -3.01
C PRO A 312 -24.35 6.50 -2.25
N SER A 313 -23.89 5.35 -2.72
CA SER A 313 -22.84 4.58 -2.05
C SER A 313 -21.61 4.43 -2.95
N ALA A 314 -20.43 4.55 -2.36
CA ALA A 314 -19.15 4.28 -3.01
C ALA A 314 -18.25 3.43 -2.09
N MET A 315 -17.65 2.39 -2.66
CA MET A 315 -16.74 1.52 -1.92
C MET A 315 -15.32 2.08 -1.92
N LEU A 316 -14.71 2.20 -0.74
CA LEU A 316 -13.28 2.47 -0.60
C LEU A 316 -12.52 1.17 -0.90
N ARG A 317 -11.80 1.15 -2.02
CA ARG A 317 -11.19 -0.08 -2.54
C ARG A 317 -9.73 -0.26 -2.18
N TRP A 318 -9.03 0.79 -1.73
CA TRP A 318 -7.62 0.71 -1.39
C TRP A 318 -7.39 0.08 -0.03
N HIS A 319 -6.72 -1.09 -0.01
CA HIS A 319 -6.24 -1.71 1.21
C HIS A 319 -4.77 -1.33 1.43
N TYR A 320 -4.47 -0.61 2.51
CA TYR A 320 -3.13 -0.08 2.79
C TYR A 320 -2.49 -0.61 4.09
N ARG A 321 -3.28 -1.28 4.95
CA ARG A 321 -2.81 -1.77 6.26
C ARG A 321 -1.80 -2.90 6.12
N SER A 322 -2.11 -3.93 5.35
CA SER A 322 -1.32 -5.16 5.28
C SER A 322 -0.07 -4.98 4.44
N ARG A 323 1.07 -5.40 4.97
CA ARG A 323 2.37 -5.40 4.29
C ARG A 323 2.62 -6.66 3.48
N HIS A 324 1.70 -7.62 3.53
CA HIS A 324 1.71 -8.84 2.74
C HIS A 324 0.27 -9.21 2.35
N GLU A 325 0.07 -9.59 1.11
CA GLU A 325 -1.25 -9.88 0.53
C GLU A 325 -1.99 -11.03 1.24
N SER A 326 -1.27 -11.99 1.81
CA SER A 326 -1.88 -13.12 2.53
C SER A 326 -2.70 -12.70 3.74
N LEU A 327 -2.42 -11.52 4.34
CA LEU A 327 -3.13 -11.03 5.53
C LEU A 327 -4.55 -10.56 5.22
N ILE A 328 -4.84 -10.16 3.98
CA ILE A 328 -6.15 -9.67 3.56
C ILE A 328 -6.85 -10.61 2.57
N ALA A 329 -6.15 -11.61 2.05
CA ALA A 329 -6.66 -12.46 0.98
C ALA A 329 -7.99 -13.14 1.33
N THR A 330 -8.09 -13.74 2.52
CA THR A 330 -9.33 -14.37 2.99
C THR A 330 -10.48 -13.37 3.05
N SER A 331 -10.26 -12.20 3.67
CA SER A 331 -11.27 -11.15 3.76
C SER A 331 -11.69 -10.64 2.39
N ASN A 332 -10.73 -10.40 1.49
CA ASN A 332 -11.04 -9.91 0.15
C ASN A 332 -11.91 -10.89 -0.64
N THR A 333 -11.63 -12.19 -0.52
CA THR A 333 -12.40 -13.25 -1.22
C THR A 333 -13.76 -13.47 -0.60
N GLU A 334 -13.84 -13.61 0.73
CA GLU A 334 -15.06 -14.04 1.42
C GLU A 334 -16.07 -12.91 1.67
N PHE A 335 -15.60 -11.65 1.77
CA PHE A 335 -16.43 -10.53 2.20
C PHE A 335 -16.53 -9.39 1.19
N TYR A 336 -15.50 -9.19 0.35
CA TYR A 336 -15.41 -8.03 -0.53
C TYR A 336 -15.38 -8.41 -2.02
N ASP A 337 -15.81 -9.61 -2.38
CA ASP A 337 -15.93 -10.11 -3.76
C ASP A 337 -14.65 -9.91 -4.59
N SER A 338 -13.49 -10.03 -3.94
CA SER A 338 -12.16 -9.74 -4.54
C SER A 338 -12.04 -8.35 -5.15
N ARG A 339 -12.77 -7.35 -4.63
CA ARG A 339 -12.82 -5.99 -5.16
C ARG A 339 -11.84 -5.02 -4.50
N LEU A 340 -11.21 -5.40 -3.40
CA LEU A 340 -10.19 -4.57 -2.77
C LEU A 340 -8.91 -4.56 -3.63
N PHE A 341 -8.35 -3.38 -3.83
CA PHE A 341 -7.02 -3.25 -4.38
C PHE A 341 -5.99 -3.67 -3.33
N VAL A 342 -5.37 -4.80 -3.56
CA VAL A 342 -4.36 -5.37 -2.68
C VAL A 342 -3.01 -5.24 -3.37
N LEU A 343 -2.11 -4.51 -2.72
CA LEU A 343 -0.74 -4.36 -3.20
C LEU A 343 0.03 -5.65 -2.91
N PRO A 344 0.68 -6.25 -3.92
CA PRO A 344 1.51 -7.41 -3.68
C PRO A 344 2.74 -7.04 -2.84
N SER A 345 3.19 -7.94 -1.99
CA SER A 345 4.46 -7.79 -1.28
C SER A 345 5.64 -8.10 -2.21
N PRO A 346 6.73 -7.32 -2.20
CA PRO A 346 7.95 -7.70 -2.90
C PRO A 346 8.69 -8.85 -2.21
N ARG A 347 8.35 -9.15 -0.95
CA ARG A 347 8.98 -10.22 -0.17
C ARG A 347 8.10 -11.45 -0.11
N ALA A 348 8.73 -12.59 -0.23
CA ALA A 348 8.08 -13.87 0.04
C ALA A 348 7.63 -13.94 1.50
N ARG A 349 6.58 -14.71 1.74
CA ARG A 349 6.13 -15.04 3.08
C ARG A 349 7.26 -15.69 3.88
N SER A 350 7.41 -15.30 5.12
CA SER A 350 8.44 -15.83 6.04
C SER A 350 7.86 -16.00 7.44
N ALA A 351 8.66 -16.51 8.35
CA ALA A 351 8.29 -16.58 9.77
C ALA A 351 7.97 -15.19 10.37
N GLN A 352 8.44 -14.11 9.74
CA GLN A 352 8.27 -12.73 10.22
C GLN A 352 7.33 -11.89 9.36
N LEU A 353 6.77 -12.44 8.26
CA LEU A 353 5.93 -11.69 7.34
C LEU A 353 4.81 -12.56 6.76
N GLY A 354 3.58 -12.03 6.77
CA GLY A 354 2.40 -12.67 6.20
C GLY A 354 1.64 -13.57 7.19
N LEU A 355 0.71 -14.35 6.65
CA LEU A 355 -0.17 -15.25 7.40
C LEU A 355 0.48 -16.64 7.52
N SER A 356 0.45 -17.22 8.72
CA SER A 356 0.97 -18.56 8.97
C SER A 356 0.11 -19.33 9.97
N LEU A 357 0.05 -20.66 9.81
CA LEU A 357 -0.56 -21.58 10.77
C LEU A 357 0.52 -22.31 11.57
N ARG A 358 0.44 -22.24 12.88
CA ARG A 358 1.21 -23.06 13.81
C ARG A 358 0.29 -24.13 14.42
N ARG A 359 0.46 -25.35 13.97
CA ARG A 359 -0.28 -26.51 14.56
C ARG A 359 0.23 -26.77 15.96
N VAL A 360 -0.71 -26.95 16.88
CA VAL A 360 -0.45 -27.29 18.28
C VAL A 360 -1.16 -28.59 18.59
N GLU A 361 -0.47 -29.57 19.14
CA GLU A 361 -1.08 -30.82 19.60
C GLU A 361 -1.73 -30.61 20.98
N GLY A 362 -2.88 -29.92 20.95
CA GLY A 362 -3.64 -29.59 22.16
C GLY A 362 -5.01 -30.25 22.18
N ARG A 363 -5.57 -30.37 23.37
CA ARG A 363 -6.91 -30.89 23.61
C ARG A 363 -7.81 -29.79 24.16
N PHE A 364 -9.05 -29.75 23.68
CA PHE A 364 -10.06 -28.86 24.22
C PHE A 364 -10.76 -29.51 25.41
N ASP A 365 -10.71 -28.90 26.58
CA ASP A 365 -11.35 -29.40 27.80
C ASP A 365 -12.86 -29.10 27.77
N THR A 366 -13.62 -29.99 27.13
CA THR A 366 -15.06 -29.85 26.89
C THR A 366 -15.91 -29.93 28.15
N GLY A 367 -15.46 -30.65 29.17
CA GLY A 367 -16.21 -30.92 30.40
C GLY A 367 -15.78 -30.09 31.62
N GLY A 368 -14.73 -29.30 31.51
CA GLY A 368 -14.15 -28.52 32.60
C GLY A 368 -13.99 -27.04 32.28
N THR A 369 -12.75 -26.63 32.02
CA THR A 369 -12.39 -25.22 31.88
C THR A 369 -12.92 -24.58 30.59
N GLY A 370 -13.19 -25.36 29.52
CA GLY A 370 -13.56 -24.85 28.18
C GLY A 370 -12.39 -24.13 27.51
N THR A 371 -11.15 -24.62 27.75
CA THR A 371 -9.91 -24.04 27.20
C THR A 371 -9.03 -25.11 26.56
N ASN A 372 -8.02 -24.66 25.80
CA ASN A 372 -6.94 -25.46 25.27
C ASN A 372 -5.61 -24.97 25.91
N ALA A 373 -5.19 -25.64 26.97
CA ALA A 373 -4.07 -25.21 27.77
C ALA A 373 -2.73 -25.29 27.00
N GLU A 374 -2.54 -26.29 26.16
CA GLU A 374 -1.36 -26.46 25.31
C GLU A 374 -1.24 -25.32 24.30
N GLU A 375 -2.35 -24.93 23.70
CA GLU A 375 -2.39 -23.81 22.77
C GLU A 375 -2.11 -22.49 23.48
N ALA A 376 -2.66 -22.29 24.69
CA ALA A 376 -2.39 -21.09 25.49
C ALA A 376 -0.89 -20.98 25.86
N ARG A 377 -0.24 -22.10 26.19
CA ARG A 377 1.20 -22.16 26.48
C ARG A 377 2.02 -21.85 25.21
N ALA A 378 1.67 -22.45 24.08
CA ALA A 378 2.37 -22.21 22.81
C ALA A 378 2.28 -20.74 22.37
N VAL A 379 1.16 -20.08 22.64
CA VAL A 379 0.99 -18.63 22.42
C VAL A 379 1.89 -17.83 23.37
N ALA A 380 1.93 -18.18 24.66
CA ALA A 380 2.78 -17.48 25.64
C ALA A 380 4.27 -17.58 25.28
N GLU A 381 4.74 -18.77 24.88
CA GLU A 381 6.10 -18.97 24.39
C GLU A 381 6.40 -18.09 23.15
N ALA A 382 5.45 -17.99 22.23
CA ALA A 382 5.62 -17.16 21.04
C ALA A 382 5.61 -15.66 21.37
N VAL A 383 4.87 -15.22 22.38
CA VAL A 383 4.90 -13.82 22.88
C VAL A 383 6.29 -13.49 23.43
N ILE A 384 6.87 -14.38 24.26
CA ILE A 384 8.22 -14.19 24.78
C ILE A 384 9.27 -14.21 23.66
N ALA A 385 9.15 -15.13 22.71
CA ALA A 385 10.04 -15.16 21.54
C ALA A 385 9.95 -13.85 20.73
N HIS A 386 8.73 -13.33 20.49
CA HIS A 386 8.54 -12.05 19.81
C HIS A 386 9.21 -10.89 20.56
N ALA A 387 9.05 -10.83 21.88
CA ALA A 387 9.65 -9.79 22.72
C ALA A 387 11.19 -9.77 22.62
N ARG A 388 11.83 -10.93 22.37
CA ARG A 388 13.28 -11.04 22.18
C ARG A 388 13.72 -10.78 20.74
N GLU A 389 13.03 -11.38 19.77
CA GLU A 389 13.47 -11.40 18.37
C GLU A 389 13.08 -10.14 17.61
N THR A 390 11.89 -9.58 17.90
CA THR A 390 11.34 -8.42 17.20
C THR A 390 10.74 -7.38 18.17
N PRO A 391 11.52 -6.88 19.15
CA PRO A 391 11.02 -5.97 20.21
C PRO A 391 10.54 -4.62 19.65
N GLY A 392 10.92 -4.26 18.41
CA GLY A 392 10.48 -3.05 17.74
C GLY A 392 9.10 -3.14 17.09
N ASP A 393 8.54 -4.35 16.94
CA ASP A 393 7.22 -4.57 16.35
C ASP A 393 6.15 -4.69 17.43
N THR A 394 5.04 -3.97 17.27
CA THR A 394 3.90 -4.04 18.20
C THR A 394 3.18 -5.38 18.10
N LEU A 395 2.67 -5.88 19.23
CA LEU A 395 2.05 -7.20 19.32
C LEU A 395 0.67 -7.17 19.96
N GLY A 396 -0.26 -7.91 19.37
CA GLY A 396 -1.55 -8.22 19.95
C GLY A 396 -1.84 -9.72 19.91
N VAL A 397 -2.53 -10.21 20.92
CA VAL A 397 -3.03 -11.59 20.98
C VAL A 397 -4.53 -11.58 21.02
N ALA A 398 -5.16 -12.44 20.21
CA ALA A 398 -6.61 -12.57 20.19
C ALA A 398 -7.03 -14.03 20.31
N ALA A 399 -8.06 -14.28 21.13
CA ALA A 399 -8.63 -15.61 21.33
C ALA A 399 -10.10 -15.63 20.90
N PHE A 400 -10.58 -16.79 20.45
CA PHE A 400 -11.98 -16.95 20.02
C PHE A 400 -12.98 -16.96 21.18
N SER A 401 -12.53 -17.21 22.42
CA SER A 401 -13.38 -17.20 23.60
C SER A 401 -12.74 -16.43 24.76
N ILE A 402 -13.58 -15.93 25.68
CA ILE A 402 -13.11 -15.26 26.90
C ILE A 402 -12.29 -16.22 27.77
N ARG A 403 -12.72 -17.47 27.90
CA ARG A 403 -12.01 -18.48 28.71
C ARG A 403 -10.61 -18.75 28.16
N GLN A 404 -10.47 -18.87 26.84
CA GLN A 404 -9.17 -19.07 26.21
C GLN A 404 -8.28 -17.83 26.34
N ARG A 405 -8.84 -16.62 26.23
CA ARG A 405 -8.13 -15.37 26.52
C ARG A 405 -7.53 -15.36 27.93
N ASP A 406 -8.32 -15.74 28.93
CA ASP A 406 -7.89 -15.76 30.33
C ASP A 406 -6.81 -16.83 30.57
N ALA A 407 -6.94 -18.00 29.94
CA ALA A 407 -5.90 -19.03 29.97
C ALA A 407 -4.58 -18.55 29.37
N ILE A 408 -4.64 -17.80 28.23
CA ILE A 408 -3.47 -17.21 27.60
C ILE A 408 -2.85 -16.13 28.49
N LEU A 409 -3.66 -15.25 29.09
CA LEU A 409 -3.16 -14.24 30.03
C LEU A 409 -2.39 -14.87 31.18
N ASN A 410 -2.94 -15.89 31.81
CA ASN A 410 -2.27 -16.60 32.90
C ASN A 410 -0.96 -17.28 32.45
N ALA A 411 -0.95 -17.87 31.25
CA ALA A 411 0.24 -18.48 30.68
C ALA A 411 1.32 -17.43 30.36
N ILE A 412 0.94 -16.27 29.83
CA ILE A 412 1.86 -15.16 29.55
C ILE A 412 2.43 -14.60 30.86
N GLU A 413 1.61 -14.39 31.89
CA GLU A 413 2.08 -13.92 33.19
C GLU A 413 3.08 -14.89 33.84
N ALA A 414 2.86 -16.20 33.71
CA ALA A 414 3.81 -17.20 34.16
C ALA A 414 5.12 -17.12 33.35
N ALA A 415 5.02 -17.08 32.03
CA ALA A 415 6.18 -17.00 31.13
C ALA A 415 7.00 -15.72 31.36
N ARG A 416 6.38 -14.55 31.63
CA ARG A 416 7.07 -13.29 31.97
C ARG A 416 7.90 -13.40 33.24
N ARG A 417 7.38 -14.08 34.30
CA ARG A 417 8.13 -14.29 35.55
C ARG A 417 9.40 -15.10 35.30
N ASP A 418 9.33 -16.07 34.39
CA ASP A 418 10.47 -16.94 34.05
C ASP A 418 11.46 -16.25 33.08
N ASN A 419 11.01 -15.11 32.43
CA ASN A 419 11.80 -14.39 31.41
C ASN A 419 11.82 -12.87 31.67
N PRO A 420 12.42 -12.40 32.78
CA PRO A 420 12.41 -10.99 33.17
C PRO A 420 13.15 -10.08 32.19
N ASP A 421 14.02 -10.61 31.36
CA ASP A 421 14.71 -9.89 30.27
C ASP A 421 13.76 -9.31 29.22
N THR A 422 12.54 -9.84 29.11
CA THR A 422 11.53 -9.40 28.14
C THR A 422 10.58 -8.33 28.69
N GLU A 423 10.66 -7.97 29.95
CA GLU A 423 9.70 -7.09 30.60
C GLU A 423 9.63 -5.69 29.96
N ALA A 424 10.76 -5.18 29.50
CA ALA A 424 10.83 -3.89 28.82
C ALA A 424 9.92 -3.80 27.57
N PHE A 425 9.70 -4.91 26.87
CA PHE A 425 8.83 -4.97 25.70
C PHE A 425 7.39 -4.59 26.02
N PHE A 426 6.84 -5.04 27.14
CA PHE A 426 5.43 -4.82 27.50
C PHE A 426 5.08 -3.35 27.83
N SER A 427 6.09 -2.50 28.01
CA SER A 427 5.95 -1.04 28.19
C SER A 427 6.56 -0.21 27.07
N ALA A 428 7.20 -0.83 26.08
CA ALA A 428 7.97 -0.14 25.03
C ALA A 428 7.12 0.67 24.06
N HIS A 429 5.84 0.31 23.88
CA HIS A 429 4.95 0.89 22.86
C HIS A 429 3.72 1.57 23.49
N PRO A 430 3.84 2.80 24.04
CA PRO A 430 2.73 3.45 24.74
C PRO A 430 1.55 3.80 23.85
N ASP A 431 1.80 4.08 22.55
CA ASP A 431 0.74 4.42 21.58
C ASP A 431 0.01 3.18 21.04
N GLU A 432 0.68 2.04 20.99
CA GLU A 432 0.13 0.74 20.56
C GLU A 432 0.50 -0.35 21.57
N PRO A 433 -0.04 -0.31 22.81
CA PRO A 433 0.37 -1.22 23.89
C PRO A 433 0.02 -2.66 23.57
N PHE A 434 0.82 -3.59 24.12
CA PHE A 434 0.52 -5.02 24.06
C PHE A 434 -0.87 -5.30 24.63
N PHE A 435 -1.61 -6.21 23.97
CA PHE A 435 -2.92 -6.63 24.48
C PHE A 435 -3.15 -8.13 24.30
N VAL A 436 -4.05 -8.67 25.16
CA VAL A 436 -4.68 -9.98 24.98
C VAL A 436 -6.20 -9.76 25.05
N LYS A 437 -6.91 -9.98 23.95
CA LYS A 437 -8.34 -9.70 23.80
C LYS A 437 -9.10 -10.91 23.24
N ASN A 438 -10.41 -10.93 23.46
CA ASN A 438 -11.27 -11.88 22.77
C ASN A 438 -11.76 -11.32 21.43
N LEU A 439 -12.38 -12.19 20.63
CA LEU A 439 -12.89 -11.90 19.29
C LEU A 439 -13.77 -10.64 19.21
N GLU A 440 -14.55 -10.35 20.25
CA GLU A 440 -15.49 -9.24 20.28
C GLU A 440 -14.84 -7.89 20.62
N ASN A 441 -13.71 -7.90 21.32
CA ASN A 441 -13.07 -6.69 21.85
C ASN A 441 -11.86 -6.21 21.03
N VAL A 442 -11.57 -6.83 19.90
CA VAL A 442 -10.39 -6.52 19.06
C VAL A 442 -10.68 -5.45 17.98
N GLN A 443 -11.95 -5.05 17.84
CA GLN A 443 -12.31 -4.04 16.84
C GLN A 443 -11.70 -2.68 17.19
N GLY A 444 -11.19 -1.98 16.17
CA GLY A 444 -10.48 -0.71 16.34
C GLY A 444 -8.97 -0.86 16.61
N ASP A 445 -8.51 -2.01 17.10
CA ASP A 445 -7.09 -2.26 17.33
C ASP A 445 -6.38 -2.76 16.07
N GLU A 446 -5.08 -2.48 15.97
CA GLU A 446 -4.18 -3.06 14.97
C GLU A 446 -2.76 -3.12 15.54
N ARG A 447 -1.97 -4.11 15.13
CA ARG A 447 -0.57 -4.27 15.54
C ARG A 447 0.26 -4.76 14.36
N ASP A 448 1.56 -4.57 14.45
CA ASP A 448 2.49 -5.14 13.48
C ASP A 448 2.34 -6.66 13.40
N SER A 449 2.27 -7.30 14.56
CA SER A 449 2.05 -8.74 14.69
C SER A 449 0.77 -9.03 15.47
N ILE A 450 -0.03 -9.98 14.96
CA ILE A 450 -1.20 -10.52 15.65
C ILE A 450 -1.01 -12.03 15.78
N MET A 451 -1.20 -12.54 16.99
CA MET A 451 -1.28 -13.96 17.30
C MET A 451 -2.74 -14.31 17.58
N ILE A 452 -3.28 -15.29 16.86
CA ILE A 452 -4.65 -15.75 17.01
C ILE A 452 -4.65 -17.15 17.60
N SER A 453 -5.34 -17.33 18.73
CA SER A 453 -5.61 -18.66 19.29
C SER A 453 -7.04 -19.06 18.93
N VAL A 454 -7.18 -20.16 18.19
CA VAL A 454 -8.47 -20.74 17.86
C VAL A 454 -9.11 -21.34 19.11
N GLY A 455 -8.32 -22.01 19.94
CA GLY A 455 -8.71 -22.54 21.23
C GLY A 455 -9.57 -23.80 21.19
N TYR A 456 -10.25 -24.07 20.08
CA TYR A 456 -11.08 -25.26 19.87
C TYR A 456 -10.21 -26.43 19.39
N GLY A 457 -10.54 -27.64 19.84
CA GLY A 457 -9.82 -28.85 19.51
C GLY A 457 -10.64 -30.11 19.76
N ARG A 458 -10.01 -31.26 19.58
CA ARG A 458 -10.62 -32.54 19.94
C ARG A 458 -10.67 -32.67 21.45
N GLY A 459 -11.77 -33.16 21.97
CA GLY A 459 -11.90 -33.49 23.40
C GLY A 459 -11.06 -34.70 23.82
N ALA A 460 -11.12 -35.09 25.08
CA ALA A 460 -10.47 -36.27 25.63
C ALA A 460 -10.90 -37.56 24.94
N ASP A 461 -12.14 -37.60 24.39
CA ASP A 461 -12.71 -38.70 23.61
C ASP A 461 -12.26 -38.73 22.13
N GLY A 462 -11.37 -37.82 21.73
CA GLY A 462 -10.86 -37.67 20.36
C GLY A 462 -11.85 -37.06 19.36
N LYS A 463 -13.07 -36.71 19.81
CA LYS A 463 -14.09 -36.13 18.92
C LYS A 463 -13.96 -34.62 18.89
N LEU A 464 -14.24 -34.05 17.70
CA LEU A 464 -14.34 -32.61 17.51
C LEU A 464 -15.81 -32.19 17.53
N ALA A 465 -16.16 -31.33 18.46
CA ALA A 465 -17.47 -30.66 18.49
C ALA A 465 -17.50 -29.58 17.41
N MET A 466 -18.47 -29.67 16.49
CA MET A 466 -18.62 -28.69 15.40
C MET A 466 -19.32 -27.40 15.88
N ARG A 467 -19.01 -26.94 17.08
CA ARG A 467 -19.52 -25.70 17.70
C ARG A 467 -18.33 -24.84 18.07
N PHE A 468 -18.24 -23.67 17.40
CA PHE A 468 -17.13 -22.73 17.52
C PHE A 468 -17.55 -21.43 18.22
N GLY A 469 -18.38 -21.56 19.25
CA GLY A 469 -18.84 -20.43 20.06
C GLY A 469 -19.44 -19.30 19.22
N PRO A 470 -18.96 -18.07 19.37
CA PRO A 470 -19.48 -16.90 18.67
C PRO A 470 -19.46 -16.99 17.13
N LEU A 471 -18.61 -17.85 16.55
CA LEU A 471 -18.53 -18.04 15.10
C LEU A 471 -19.68 -18.88 14.53
N SER A 472 -20.30 -19.74 15.36
CA SER A 472 -21.46 -20.54 14.94
C SER A 472 -22.77 -19.77 15.02
N ALA A 473 -22.78 -18.58 15.63
CA ALA A 473 -23.93 -17.70 15.70
C ALA A 473 -24.06 -16.83 14.45
N ASP A 474 -25.24 -16.26 14.24
CA ASP A 474 -25.47 -15.28 13.17
C ASP A 474 -24.53 -14.08 13.34
N GLY A 475 -23.92 -13.63 12.22
CA GLY A 475 -22.90 -12.58 12.23
C GLY A 475 -21.52 -13.04 12.74
N GLY A 476 -21.34 -14.35 13.01
CA GLY A 476 -20.04 -14.90 13.41
C GLY A 476 -18.93 -14.66 12.38
N GLU A 477 -19.26 -14.67 11.09
CA GLU A 477 -18.36 -14.34 10.00
C GLU A 477 -17.82 -12.89 10.10
N ARG A 478 -18.65 -11.93 10.54
CA ARG A 478 -18.24 -10.53 10.70
C ARG A 478 -17.22 -10.39 11.82
N ARG A 479 -17.38 -11.13 12.92
CA ARG A 479 -16.39 -11.18 14.02
C ARG A 479 -15.04 -11.71 13.52
N LEU A 480 -15.07 -12.77 12.74
CA LEU A 480 -13.86 -13.33 12.15
C LEU A 480 -13.22 -12.36 11.17
N ASN A 481 -13.99 -11.69 10.31
CA ASN A 481 -13.47 -10.68 9.37
C ASN A 481 -12.74 -9.55 10.10
N VAL A 482 -13.29 -9.05 11.19
CA VAL A 482 -12.62 -8.04 12.02
C VAL A 482 -11.28 -8.56 12.52
N LEU A 483 -11.24 -9.76 13.09
CA LEU A 483 -10.03 -10.33 13.69
C LEU A 483 -8.90 -10.53 12.67
N ILE A 484 -9.20 -11.18 11.54
CA ILE A 484 -8.19 -11.54 10.54
C ILE A 484 -7.57 -10.33 9.82
N THR A 485 -8.19 -9.15 9.95
CA THR A 485 -7.72 -7.90 9.34
C THR A 485 -6.91 -7.00 10.28
N ARG A 486 -6.55 -7.46 11.48
CA ARG A 486 -5.87 -6.62 12.49
C ARG A 486 -4.36 -6.56 12.35
N ALA A 487 -3.74 -7.49 11.63
CA ALA A 487 -2.30 -7.57 11.45
C ALA A 487 -1.81 -6.63 10.35
N LYS A 488 -0.73 -5.87 10.64
CA LYS A 488 -0.02 -5.05 9.65
C LYS A 488 1.04 -5.85 8.89
N LYS A 489 1.88 -6.61 9.60
CA LYS A 489 3.03 -7.35 9.03
C LYS A 489 2.86 -8.86 9.10
N ARG A 490 2.47 -9.38 10.27
CA ARG A 490 2.45 -10.81 10.55
C ARG A 490 1.19 -11.23 11.29
N CYS A 491 0.60 -12.36 10.87
CA CYS A 491 -0.45 -13.04 11.60
C CYS A 491 -0.06 -14.51 11.79
N ILE A 492 0.00 -14.96 13.04
CA ILE A 492 0.25 -16.37 13.39
C ILE A 492 -1.03 -16.93 13.98
N VAL A 493 -1.56 -17.96 13.36
CA VAL A 493 -2.74 -18.68 13.85
C VAL A 493 -2.29 -19.93 14.58
N PHE A 494 -2.59 -20.02 15.87
CA PHE A 494 -2.37 -21.21 16.69
C PHE A 494 -3.67 -22.01 16.68
N SER A 495 -3.59 -23.26 16.31
CA SER A 495 -4.77 -24.13 16.23
C SER A 495 -4.43 -25.60 16.40
N SER A 496 -5.25 -26.31 17.16
CA SER A 496 -5.20 -27.76 17.29
C SER A 496 -5.99 -28.50 16.19
N ILE A 497 -6.72 -27.73 15.34
CA ILE A 497 -7.47 -28.25 14.20
C ILE A 497 -7.02 -27.60 12.89
N GLY A 498 -7.17 -28.29 11.80
CA GLY A 498 -6.96 -27.77 10.45
C GLY A 498 -8.27 -27.56 9.69
N ALA A 499 -8.16 -27.07 8.46
CA ALA A 499 -9.30 -26.90 7.58
C ALA A 499 -10.04 -28.23 7.32
N ASP A 500 -9.30 -29.34 7.18
CA ASP A 500 -9.85 -30.65 6.89
C ASP A 500 -10.62 -31.27 8.07
N ASP A 501 -10.34 -30.81 9.30
CA ASP A 501 -11.05 -31.24 10.50
C ASP A 501 -12.48 -30.65 10.57
N ILE A 502 -12.76 -29.56 9.82
CA ILE A 502 -14.05 -28.87 9.82
C ILE A 502 -14.97 -29.47 8.76
N ASP A 503 -16.01 -30.20 9.24
CA ASP A 503 -17.05 -30.80 8.41
C ASP A 503 -18.25 -29.84 8.31
N LEU A 504 -18.43 -29.20 7.15
CA LEU A 504 -19.52 -28.24 6.92
C LEU A 504 -20.90 -28.90 6.81
N ALA A 505 -20.98 -30.25 6.65
CA ALA A 505 -22.25 -30.97 6.71
C ALA A 505 -22.76 -31.09 8.16
N ARG A 506 -21.88 -31.00 9.14
CA ARG A 506 -22.20 -31.10 10.58
C ARG A 506 -22.15 -29.75 11.31
N ALA A 507 -21.61 -28.73 10.68
CA ALA A 507 -21.48 -27.38 11.24
C ALA A 507 -22.36 -26.42 10.45
N SER A 508 -23.14 -25.61 11.16
CA SER A 508 -23.97 -24.56 10.59
C SER A 508 -23.31 -23.20 10.81
N GLY A 509 -23.58 -22.27 9.91
CA GLY A 509 -23.16 -20.88 10.02
C GLY A 509 -22.02 -20.49 9.08
N ARG A 510 -22.16 -19.30 8.49
CA ARG A 510 -21.17 -18.72 7.56
C ARG A 510 -19.82 -18.51 8.23
N GLY A 511 -19.80 -18.18 9.53
CA GLY A 511 -18.55 -17.96 10.27
C GLY A 511 -17.66 -19.20 10.35
N VAL A 512 -18.28 -20.42 10.43
CA VAL A 512 -17.53 -21.67 10.45
C VAL A 512 -16.96 -22.00 9.06
N ALA A 513 -17.72 -21.74 7.99
CA ALA A 513 -17.23 -21.90 6.62
C ALA A 513 -16.04 -20.96 6.35
N THR A 514 -16.15 -19.71 6.77
CA THR A 514 -15.05 -18.72 6.66
C THR A 514 -13.82 -19.13 7.49
N LEU A 515 -14.01 -19.70 8.70
CA LEU A 515 -12.91 -20.24 9.50
C LEU A 515 -12.19 -21.37 8.76
N LYS A 516 -12.92 -22.28 8.13
CA LYS A 516 -12.34 -23.36 7.31
C LYS A 516 -11.45 -22.78 6.20
N THR A 517 -11.97 -21.81 5.45
CA THR A 517 -11.23 -21.09 4.40
C THR A 517 -9.98 -20.41 4.98
N PHE A 518 -10.12 -19.72 6.10
CA PHE A 518 -9.00 -19.00 6.75
C PHE A 518 -7.89 -19.95 7.19
N LEU A 519 -8.21 -21.08 7.80
CA LEU A 519 -7.24 -22.11 8.20
C LEU A 519 -6.54 -22.73 6.99
N ALA A 520 -7.28 -22.99 5.91
CA ALA A 520 -6.70 -23.48 4.65
C ALA A 520 -5.70 -22.49 4.06
N PHE A 521 -6.03 -21.19 4.02
CA PHE A 521 -5.12 -20.14 3.58
C PHE A 521 -3.90 -20.02 4.49
N ALA A 522 -4.09 -20.07 5.81
CA ALA A 522 -2.99 -19.98 6.77
C ALA A 522 -2.01 -21.16 6.64
N ALA A 523 -2.51 -22.35 6.31
CA ALA A 523 -1.71 -23.55 6.09
C ALA A 523 -0.98 -23.50 4.74
N ALA A 524 -1.69 -23.15 3.65
CA ALA A 524 -1.13 -23.09 2.30
C ALA A 524 -0.08 -21.99 2.15
N GLY A 525 -0.30 -20.87 2.85
CA GLY A 525 0.63 -19.76 2.83
C GLY A 525 0.66 -18.91 1.58
N GLU A 526 -0.02 -19.31 0.55
CA GLU A 526 -0.24 -18.53 -0.66
C GLU A 526 -1.72 -18.16 -0.73
N ALA A 527 -2.00 -16.88 -0.98
CA ALA A 527 -3.32 -16.53 -1.44
C ALA A 527 -3.57 -17.28 -2.74
N PRO A 528 -4.74 -17.89 -2.97
CA PRO A 528 -5.07 -18.37 -4.29
C PRO A 528 -4.83 -17.22 -5.24
N ARG A 529 -3.87 -17.35 -6.12
CA ARG A 529 -3.75 -16.43 -7.24
C ARG A 529 -5.11 -16.51 -7.91
N ALA A 530 -5.87 -15.42 -7.84
CA ALA A 530 -7.01 -15.27 -8.70
C ALA A 530 -6.43 -15.47 -10.10
N MET A 531 -6.64 -16.67 -10.66
CA MET A 531 -6.37 -16.93 -12.05
C MET A 531 -7.38 -16.08 -12.81
N GLY A 532 -7.09 -14.77 -12.84
CA GLY A 532 -7.75 -13.88 -13.77
C GLY A 532 -7.63 -14.56 -15.11
N ALA A 533 -8.77 -14.67 -15.81
CA ALA A 533 -8.86 -15.19 -17.16
C ALA A 533 -7.55 -14.85 -17.89
N LYS A 534 -6.98 -15.83 -18.63
CA LYS A 534 -5.76 -15.68 -19.43
C LYS A 534 -5.74 -14.33 -20.14
N ALA A 535 -5.36 -13.30 -19.42
CA ALA A 535 -5.18 -11.99 -20.00
C ALA A 535 -3.94 -12.14 -20.88
N GLN A 536 -4.10 -11.98 -22.18
CA GLN A 536 -3.00 -11.99 -23.11
C GLN A 536 -1.95 -11.02 -22.58
N THR A 537 -0.76 -11.54 -22.34
CA THR A 537 0.37 -10.71 -21.91
C THR A 537 0.65 -9.73 -23.04
N ALA A 538 0.64 -8.44 -22.73
CA ALA A 538 0.91 -7.41 -23.75
C ALA A 538 2.28 -7.66 -24.39
N PRO A 539 2.46 -7.44 -25.71
CA PRO A 539 3.73 -7.68 -26.39
C PRO A 539 4.93 -7.01 -25.74
N LEU A 540 4.74 -5.79 -25.21
CA LEU A 540 5.78 -5.05 -24.48
C LEU A 540 6.17 -5.80 -23.18
N ALA A 541 5.19 -6.29 -22.43
CA ALA A 541 5.46 -7.08 -21.22
C ALA A 541 6.23 -8.37 -21.52
N THR A 542 5.97 -9.00 -22.67
CA THR A 542 6.73 -10.17 -23.14
C THR A 542 8.18 -9.79 -23.49
N ALA A 543 8.39 -8.66 -24.15
CA ALA A 543 9.72 -8.16 -24.48
C ALA A 543 10.53 -7.80 -23.22
N ILE A 544 9.89 -7.16 -22.25
CA ILE A 544 10.45 -6.86 -20.92
C ILE A 544 10.82 -8.18 -20.21
N GLY A 545 9.93 -9.17 -20.24
CA GLY A 545 10.17 -10.49 -19.66
C GLY A 545 11.44 -11.14 -20.19
N LYS A 546 11.61 -11.15 -21.53
CA LYS A 546 12.83 -11.67 -22.16
C LYS A 546 14.10 -10.93 -21.72
N ALA A 547 14.04 -9.61 -21.53
CA ALA A 547 15.17 -8.83 -21.03
C ALA A 547 15.54 -9.19 -19.57
N ILE A 548 14.54 -9.46 -18.73
CA ILE A 548 14.72 -9.93 -17.34
C ILE A 548 15.37 -11.32 -17.34
N GLU A 549 14.87 -12.25 -18.17
CA GLU A 549 15.39 -13.61 -18.30
C GLU A 549 16.84 -13.61 -18.82
N ALA A 550 17.14 -12.76 -19.82
CA ALA A 550 18.49 -12.58 -20.33
C ALA A 550 19.46 -12.04 -19.26
N ALA A 551 18.95 -11.29 -18.28
CA ALA A 551 19.71 -10.84 -17.11
C ALA A 551 19.80 -11.90 -15.98
N GLY A 552 19.36 -13.13 -16.21
CA GLY A 552 19.46 -14.25 -15.27
C GLY A 552 18.44 -14.20 -14.12
N LYS A 553 17.34 -13.48 -14.27
CA LYS A 553 16.26 -13.40 -13.27
C LYS A 553 14.97 -14.00 -13.83
N GLU A 554 14.07 -14.42 -12.95
CA GLU A 554 12.77 -14.93 -13.34
C GLU A 554 11.82 -13.77 -13.66
N ALA A 555 11.20 -13.80 -14.82
CA ALA A 555 10.17 -12.84 -15.21
C ALA A 555 8.79 -13.32 -14.80
N VAL A 556 8.09 -12.55 -13.95
CA VAL A 556 6.72 -12.85 -13.52
C VAL A 556 5.79 -11.78 -14.09
N PRO A 557 4.94 -12.12 -15.06
CA PRO A 557 3.98 -11.16 -15.62
C PRO A 557 2.78 -10.96 -14.69
N ARG A 558 2.17 -9.78 -14.75
CA ARG A 558 0.94 -9.41 -14.04
C ARG A 558 0.96 -9.74 -12.54
N VAL A 559 1.91 -9.17 -11.81
CA VAL A 559 2.01 -9.35 -10.37
C VAL A 559 1.02 -8.44 -9.66
N GLY A 560 0.08 -9.02 -8.92
CA GLY A 560 -0.96 -8.29 -8.20
C GLY A 560 -2.29 -9.02 -8.19
N MET A 561 -3.33 -8.36 -7.68
CA MET A 561 -4.70 -8.89 -7.65
C MET A 561 -5.74 -7.78 -7.65
N ALA A 562 -6.98 -8.13 -7.97
CA ALA A 562 -8.15 -7.25 -7.89
C ALA A 562 -8.04 -5.93 -8.67
N GLY A 563 -7.43 -5.96 -9.87
CA GLY A 563 -7.35 -4.79 -10.76
C GLY A 563 -6.17 -3.85 -10.47
N LEU A 564 -5.25 -4.26 -9.60
CA LEU A 564 -3.97 -3.58 -9.41
C LEU A 564 -2.83 -4.55 -9.71
N PHE A 565 -2.24 -4.41 -10.90
CA PHE A 565 -1.17 -5.28 -11.37
C PHE A 565 0.06 -4.48 -11.77
N LEU A 566 1.23 -4.96 -11.42
CA LEU A 566 2.47 -4.61 -12.10
C LEU A 566 2.54 -5.41 -13.39
N ASP A 567 2.95 -4.78 -14.49
CA ASP A 567 2.96 -5.45 -15.81
C ASP A 567 3.92 -6.61 -15.83
N VAL A 568 5.15 -6.42 -15.32
CA VAL A 568 6.16 -7.47 -15.14
C VAL A 568 6.95 -7.20 -13.86
N ALA A 569 7.31 -8.24 -13.14
CA ALA A 569 8.26 -8.13 -12.04
C ALA A 569 9.40 -9.15 -12.20
N ALA A 570 10.60 -8.71 -11.86
CA ALA A 570 11.77 -9.59 -11.81
C ALA A 570 11.85 -10.24 -10.41
N ARG A 571 11.98 -11.57 -10.36
CA ARG A 571 12.09 -12.35 -9.14
C ARG A 571 13.44 -13.00 -9.02
N ASP A 572 14.02 -12.97 -7.81
CA ASP A 572 15.28 -13.62 -7.45
C ASP A 572 15.13 -14.31 -6.11
N SER A 573 15.46 -15.60 -6.05
CA SER A 573 15.42 -16.40 -4.82
C SER A 573 14.10 -16.26 -4.04
N GLY A 574 12.97 -16.22 -4.77
CA GLY A 574 11.62 -16.12 -4.21
C GLY A 574 11.13 -14.69 -3.92
N ASN A 575 12.01 -13.69 -3.91
CA ASN A 575 11.65 -12.29 -3.68
C ASN A 575 11.61 -11.49 -4.99
N TYR A 576 10.71 -10.51 -5.08
CA TYR A 576 10.72 -9.58 -6.19
C TYR A 576 11.78 -8.50 -5.95
N VAL A 577 12.65 -8.30 -6.92
CA VAL A 577 13.78 -7.35 -6.85
C VAL A 577 13.51 -6.06 -7.62
N LEU A 578 12.64 -6.11 -8.65
CA LEU A 578 12.26 -4.97 -9.46
C LEU A 578 10.85 -5.16 -10.01
N GLY A 579 10.00 -4.14 -9.86
CA GLY A 579 8.69 -4.02 -10.52
C GLY A 579 8.79 -3.11 -11.72
N ILE A 580 8.22 -3.51 -12.85
CA ILE A 580 8.25 -2.74 -14.10
C ILE A 580 6.83 -2.44 -14.52
N GLU A 581 6.51 -1.17 -14.68
CA GLU A 581 5.24 -0.67 -15.18
C GLU A 581 5.41 -0.23 -16.65
N ALA A 582 4.50 -0.67 -17.52
CA ALA A 582 4.40 -0.18 -18.88
C ALA A 582 3.42 1.00 -18.95
N ASP A 583 3.59 1.87 -19.95
CA ASP A 583 2.70 3.00 -20.21
C ASP A 583 1.41 2.61 -20.98
N ALA A 584 0.90 1.42 -20.72
CA ALA A 584 -0.26 0.82 -21.37
C ALA A 584 -1.21 0.17 -20.34
N GLY A 585 -2.30 -0.43 -20.80
CA GLY A 585 -3.19 -1.23 -19.96
C GLY A 585 -3.74 -0.49 -18.75
N ASP A 586 -3.50 -1.05 -17.56
CA ASP A 586 -4.02 -0.51 -16.29
C ASP A 586 -3.50 0.90 -15.98
N TRP A 587 -2.26 1.22 -16.37
CA TRP A 587 -1.70 2.55 -16.21
C TRP A 587 -2.44 3.59 -17.06
N ALA A 588 -2.72 3.30 -18.32
CA ALA A 588 -3.43 4.19 -19.22
C ALA A 588 -4.91 4.40 -18.81
N ALA A 589 -5.51 3.41 -18.12
CA ALA A 589 -6.88 3.51 -17.63
C ALA A 589 -7.04 4.48 -16.44
N LEU A 590 -5.96 4.81 -15.73
CA LEU A 590 -5.98 5.76 -14.62
C LEU A 590 -6.07 7.20 -15.13
N ARG A 591 -7.23 7.83 -14.95
CA ARG A 591 -7.50 9.19 -15.44
C ARG A 591 -6.76 10.29 -14.69
N SER A 592 -6.50 10.08 -13.40
CA SER A 592 -5.84 11.07 -12.54
C SER A 592 -4.33 10.90 -12.61
N ALA A 593 -3.60 11.94 -12.98
CA ALA A 593 -2.13 11.93 -12.92
C ALA A 593 -1.62 11.68 -11.48
N ARG A 594 -2.32 12.20 -10.45
CA ARG A 594 -1.98 11.94 -9.05
C ARG A 594 -2.06 10.45 -8.71
N ASP A 595 -3.12 9.76 -9.10
CA ASP A 595 -3.30 8.34 -8.82
C ASP A 595 -2.29 7.50 -9.60
N ARG A 596 -2.10 7.84 -10.89
CA ARG A 596 -1.23 7.14 -11.81
C ARG A 596 0.25 7.28 -11.43
N GLU A 597 0.73 8.51 -11.24
CA GLU A 597 2.15 8.79 -11.11
C GLU A 597 2.63 8.82 -9.65
N ARG A 598 1.79 9.21 -8.70
CA ARG A 598 2.18 9.32 -7.30
C ARG A 598 1.50 8.29 -6.38
N GLY A 599 0.18 8.21 -6.40
CA GLY A 599 -0.58 7.43 -5.42
C GLY A 599 -0.19 5.95 -5.43
N ARG A 600 -0.29 5.32 -6.61
CA ARG A 600 0.06 3.91 -6.83
C ARG A 600 1.53 3.64 -6.56
N ALA A 601 2.41 4.41 -7.18
CA ALA A 601 3.85 4.21 -7.03
C ALA A 601 4.30 4.40 -5.59
N SER A 602 3.86 5.47 -4.90
CA SER A 602 4.22 5.69 -3.50
C SER A 602 3.72 4.59 -2.56
N ALA A 603 2.55 4.00 -2.86
CA ALA A 603 2.04 2.89 -2.07
C ALA A 603 2.87 1.61 -2.25
N LEU A 604 3.28 1.29 -3.47
CA LEU A 604 4.18 0.18 -3.76
C LEU A 604 5.58 0.40 -3.16
N GLU A 605 6.15 1.60 -3.33
CA GLU A 605 7.43 2.00 -2.75
C GLU A 605 7.42 1.88 -1.21
N ALA A 606 6.31 2.29 -0.56
CA ALA A 606 6.13 2.14 0.89
C ALA A 606 6.08 0.67 1.35
N MET A 607 5.71 -0.26 0.47
CA MET A 607 5.79 -1.70 0.73
C MET A 607 7.19 -2.29 0.48
N GLY A 608 8.12 -1.49 -0.06
CA GLY A 608 9.49 -1.91 -0.34
C GLY A 608 9.75 -2.29 -1.80
N TRP A 609 8.83 -2.03 -2.71
CA TRP A 609 9.07 -2.23 -4.14
C TRP A 609 10.10 -1.24 -4.67
N LYS A 610 11.04 -1.74 -5.46
CA LYS A 610 11.80 -0.92 -6.39
C LYS A 610 11.04 -0.90 -7.70
N LEU A 611 10.74 0.29 -8.20
CA LEU A 611 9.92 0.45 -9.42
C LEU A 611 10.71 1.13 -10.52
N THR A 612 10.46 0.72 -11.75
CA THR A 612 10.89 1.43 -12.95
C THR A 612 9.78 1.41 -13.99
N ARG A 613 9.87 2.31 -14.94
CA ARG A 613 8.92 2.35 -16.06
C ARG A 613 9.58 1.95 -17.36
N ALA A 614 8.85 1.22 -18.17
CA ALA A 614 9.17 0.94 -19.56
C ALA A 614 8.22 1.72 -20.46
N TRP A 615 8.75 2.74 -21.14
CA TRP A 615 8.00 3.54 -22.08
C TRP A 615 7.93 2.83 -23.43
N SER A 616 6.74 2.61 -23.95
CA SER A 616 6.52 1.87 -25.21
C SER A 616 7.25 2.50 -26.38
N LEU A 617 7.25 3.83 -26.50
CA LEU A 617 7.96 4.54 -27.56
C LEU A 617 9.49 4.43 -27.42
N SER A 618 10.03 4.48 -26.21
CA SER A 618 11.47 4.25 -25.99
C SER A 618 11.86 2.83 -26.34
N TRP A 619 11.03 1.86 -25.95
CA TRP A 619 11.26 0.45 -26.25
C TRP A 619 11.21 0.18 -27.75
N TYR A 620 10.21 0.75 -28.46
CA TYR A 620 10.11 0.63 -29.91
C TYR A 620 11.33 1.21 -30.63
N GLY A 621 11.75 2.42 -30.23
CA GLY A 621 12.86 3.11 -30.88
C GLY A 621 14.26 2.54 -30.57
N ARG A 622 14.48 2.00 -29.37
CA ARG A 622 15.77 1.57 -28.84
C ARG A 622 15.66 0.35 -27.92
N PRO A 623 15.18 -0.81 -28.43
CA PRO A 623 14.88 -1.98 -27.60
C PRO A 623 16.11 -2.52 -26.85
N GLU A 624 17.28 -2.53 -27.51
CA GLU A 624 18.53 -3.03 -26.92
C GLU A 624 19.00 -2.11 -25.74
N ALA A 625 18.89 -0.81 -25.92
CA ALA A 625 19.26 0.15 -24.88
C ALA A 625 18.32 0.05 -23.65
N GLU A 626 17.02 -0.14 -23.87
CA GLU A 626 16.05 -0.35 -22.80
C GLU A 626 16.27 -1.69 -22.08
N ALA A 627 16.55 -2.76 -22.82
CA ALA A 627 16.91 -4.04 -22.24
C ALA A 627 18.19 -3.95 -21.39
N ALA A 628 19.22 -3.25 -21.89
CA ALA A 628 20.45 -3.00 -21.14
C ALA A 628 20.21 -2.15 -19.87
N ARG A 629 19.31 -1.16 -19.94
CA ARG A 629 18.92 -0.36 -18.78
C ARG A 629 18.26 -1.23 -17.70
N ILE A 630 17.34 -2.13 -18.09
CA ILE A 630 16.71 -3.07 -17.15
C ILE A 630 17.76 -4.02 -16.56
N ALA A 631 18.65 -4.57 -17.37
CA ALA A 631 19.73 -5.44 -16.90
C ALA A 631 20.65 -4.73 -15.89
N ALA A 632 20.99 -3.46 -16.15
CA ALA A 632 21.77 -2.65 -15.22
C ALA A 632 21.05 -2.44 -13.88
N LEU A 633 19.75 -2.16 -13.91
CA LEU A 633 18.94 -2.04 -12.69
C LEU A 633 18.87 -3.35 -11.89
N LEU A 634 18.81 -4.49 -12.58
CA LEU A 634 18.80 -5.81 -11.95
C LEU A 634 20.19 -6.17 -11.39
N GLY A 635 21.28 -5.80 -12.05
CA GLY A 635 22.64 -5.95 -11.55
C GLY A 635 22.89 -5.11 -10.30
N ALA A 636 22.45 -3.86 -10.30
CA ALA A 636 22.49 -2.99 -9.12
C ALA A 636 21.58 -3.50 -7.98
N ALA A 637 20.47 -4.16 -8.30
CA ALA A 637 19.56 -4.74 -7.31
C ALA A 637 20.13 -6.03 -6.68
N SER A 638 20.94 -6.80 -7.41
CA SER A 638 21.56 -8.04 -6.89
C SER A 638 22.71 -7.78 -5.91
N THR A 639 23.34 -6.62 -6.00
CA THR A 639 24.38 -6.18 -5.06
C THR A 639 23.80 -5.54 -3.79
N THR A 640 22.50 -5.30 -3.78
CA THR A 640 21.76 -4.83 -2.60
C THR A 640 20.64 -5.80 -2.32
N THR A 641 20.91 -6.88 -1.60
CA THR A 641 19.91 -7.41 -0.68
C THR A 641 19.77 -6.35 0.40
N PRO A 642 18.68 -5.56 0.42
CA PRO A 642 18.40 -4.86 1.65
C PRO A 642 17.67 -5.90 2.50
N GLU A 643 18.40 -6.57 3.34
CA GLU A 643 17.91 -6.71 4.68
C GLU A 643 17.54 -5.29 5.10
N VAL A 644 16.23 -4.99 5.13
CA VAL A 644 15.74 -3.95 6.02
C VAL A 644 15.74 -4.62 7.40
N ALA A 645 16.92 -4.91 7.87
CA ALA A 645 17.29 -4.51 9.18
C ALA A 645 16.96 -3.02 9.25
N ALA A 646 16.16 -2.60 10.20
CA ALA A 646 16.31 -1.26 10.75
C ALA A 646 17.82 -1.01 10.73
N PRO A 647 18.32 0.07 10.04
CA PRO A 647 19.76 0.24 9.87
C PRO A 647 20.33 -0.02 11.24
N ALA A 648 21.18 -1.06 11.31
CA ALA A 648 21.92 -1.34 12.53
C ALA A 648 22.46 0.04 12.93
N PRO A 649 22.25 0.49 14.15
CA PRO A 649 22.75 1.79 14.55
C PRO A 649 24.17 1.81 14.03
N GLU A 650 24.53 2.81 13.24
CA GLU A 650 25.91 2.97 12.75
C GLU A 650 26.73 3.17 14.01
N THR A 651 27.04 2.04 14.66
CA THR A 651 27.68 1.95 15.97
C THR A 651 29.08 2.52 15.81
N GLY A 652 29.31 3.66 16.43
CA GLY A 652 30.59 4.34 16.43
C GLY A 652 30.65 5.70 15.70
N LEU A 653 29.60 6.11 14.96
CA LEU A 653 29.57 7.42 14.30
C LEU A 653 29.30 8.56 15.26
N ALA A 654 28.41 8.34 16.22
CA ALA A 654 28.05 9.32 17.25
C ALA A 654 28.06 8.64 18.63
N GLU A 655 28.47 9.40 19.65
CA GLU A 655 28.41 8.97 21.03
C GLU A 655 27.01 9.23 21.61
N PRO A 656 26.50 8.40 22.56
CA PRO A 656 25.22 8.70 23.20
C PRO A 656 25.22 10.08 23.85
N TYR A 657 24.18 10.89 23.55
CA TYR A 657 24.00 12.17 24.23
C TYR A 657 23.71 11.94 25.71
N ARG A 658 24.46 12.59 26.59
CA ARG A 658 24.28 12.51 28.04
C ARG A 658 23.68 13.82 28.55
N GLU A 659 22.53 13.73 29.23
CA GLU A 659 21.92 14.85 29.91
C GLU A 659 22.46 14.96 31.33
N ALA A 660 22.95 16.14 31.72
CA ALA A 660 23.41 16.42 33.10
C ALA A 660 22.19 16.32 34.06
N ALA A 661 22.42 15.80 35.23
CA ALA A 661 21.45 15.73 36.31
C ALA A 661 21.96 16.31 37.61
N PRO A 662 22.29 17.62 37.63
CA PRO A 662 22.75 18.27 38.86
C PRO A 662 21.63 18.32 39.92
N GLU A 663 22.00 18.28 41.18
CA GLU A 663 21.06 18.52 42.26
C GLU A 663 20.64 19.98 42.28
N VAL A 664 19.33 20.23 42.18
CA VAL A 664 18.76 21.58 42.16
C VAL A 664 17.86 21.82 43.38
N PRO A 665 17.88 23.03 43.96
CA PRO A 665 17.04 23.37 45.12
C PRO A 665 15.60 23.61 44.70
N LYS A 666 14.84 22.53 44.41
CA LYS A 666 13.47 22.59 43.87
C LYS A 666 12.48 23.38 44.74
N ALA A 667 12.73 23.52 46.03
CA ALA A 667 11.90 24.30 46.93
C ALA A 667 12.11 25.84 46.80
N THR A 668 13.19 26.28 46.13
CA THR A 668 13.54 27.69 45.94
C THR A 668 13.23 28.10 44.51
N ALA A 669 12.57 29.22 44.29
CA ALA A 669 12.36 29.73 42.94
C ALA A 669 13.70 30.05 42.28
N ILE A 670 13.84 29.79 40.97
CA ILE A 670 15.12 30.01 40.24
C ILE A 670 15.64 31.45 40.41
N ALA A 671 14.75 32.43 40.45
CA ALA A 671 15.11 33.83 40.63
C ALA A 671 15.72 34.18 42.02
N ASP A 672 15.42 33.32 43.02
CA ASP A 672 15.88 33.51 44.39
C ASP A 672 17.12 32.70 44.74
N VAL A 673 17.61 31.89 43.77
CA VAL A 673 18.86 31.13 43.94
C VAL A 673 20.04 32.12 43.78
N PRO A 674 21.06 32.09 44.68
CA PRO A 674 22.25 32.94 44.54
C PRO A 674 22.92 32.78 43.17
N PHE A 675 23.26 33.87 42.51
CA PHE A 675 23.82 33.83 41.15
C PHE A 675 25.09 32.99 41.02
N ALA A 676 25.95 32.95 42.06
CA ALA A 676 27.12 32.10 42.06
C ALA A 676 26.76 30.61 42.05
N THR A 677 25.75 30.20 42.81
CA THR A 677 25.23 28.83 42.82
C THR A 677 24.61 28.48 41.47
N LEU A 678 23.79 29.37 40.93
CA LEU A 678 23.16 29.22 39.65
C LEU A 678 24.20 29.13 38.50
N ALA A 679 25.25 29.96 38.55
CA ALA A 679 26.38 29.95 37.62
C ALA A 679 27.15 28.59 37.64
N GLY A 680 27.36 28.04 38.85
CA GLY A 680 27.95 26.73 39.02
C GLY A 680 27.10 25.62 38.41
N LEU A 681 25.77 25.61 38.64
CA LEU A 681 24.83 24.65 38.03
C LEU A 681 24.83 24.76 36.50
N LEU A 682 24.83 25.98 35.94
CA LEU A 682 24.90 26.18 34.50
C LEU A 682 26.24 25.67 33.95
N ALA A 683 27.37 25.89 34.62
CA ALA A 683 28.68 25.41 34.20
C ALA A 683 28.72 23.85 34.23
N GLU A 684 28.12 23.20 35.24
CA GLU A 684 28.02 21.74 35.33
C GLU A 684 27.23 21.14 34.17
N ILE A 685 26.08 21.74 33.82
CA ILE A 685 25.27 21.31 32.68
C ILE A 685 26.08 21.52 31.37
N ILE A 686 26.71 22.68 31.20
CA ILE A 686 27.50 22.94 30.00
C ILE A 686 28.71 22.00 29.91
N ALA A 687 29.37 21.66 31.00
CA ALA A 687 30.52 20.75 31.00
C ALA A 687 30.15 19.35 30.45
N VAL A 688 28.90 18.88 30.69
CA VAL A 688 28.43 17.58 30.24
C VAL A 688 27.77 17.69 28.86
N GLU A 689 26.99 18.74 28.62
CA GLU A 689 26.10 18.85 27.44
C GLU A 689 26.63 19.77 26.32
N ALA A 690 27.85 20.31 26.46
CA ALA A 690 28.43 21.16 25.41
C ALA A 690 28.76 20.37 24.13
N PRO A 691 28.55 20.98 22.97
CA PRO A 691 28.00 22.33 22.70
C PRO A 691 26.47 22.37 22.88
N ILE A 692 25.95 23.32 23.62
CA ILE A 692 24.52 23.50 23.92
C ILE A 692 24.08 24.95 23.67
N THR A 693 22.88 25.16 23.10
CA THR A 693 22.37 26.53 22.90
C THR A 693 21.83 27.13 24.22
N THR A 694 21.82 28.45 24.31
CA THR A 694 21.21 29.14 25.46
C THR A 694 19.74 28.79 25.65
N GLU A 695 19.01 28.55 24.54
CA GLU A 695 17.60 28.11 24.57
C GLU A 695 17.49 26.71 25.17
N SER A 696 18.29 25.75 24.68
CA SER A 696 18.30 24.37 25.19
C SER A 696 18.74 24.34 26.66
N LEU A 697 19.69 25.17 27.07
CA LEU A 697 20.09 25.28 28.47
C LEU A 697 18.93 25.79 29.35
N GLY A 698 18.19 26.81 28.89
CA GLY A 698 16.99 27.28 29.58
C GLY A 698 15.92 26.20 29.73
N GLU A 699 15.67 25.39 28.70
CA GLU A 699 14.77 24.26 28.75
C GLU A 699 15.26 23.16 29.70
N ARG A 700 16.56 22.90 29.77
CA ARG A 700 17.14 21.94 30.75
C ARG A 700 16.88 22.40 32.18
N ILE A 701 17.11 23.68 32.47
CA ILE A 701 16.80 24.27 33.78
C ILE A 701 15.31 24.20 34.09
N ARG A 702 14.44 24.52 33.15
CA ARG A 702 13.01 24.39 33.31
C ARG A 702 12.58 22.95 33.71
N LEU A 703 13.13 21.96 33.03
CA LEU A 703 12.86 20.54 33.31
C LEU A 703 13.41 20.11 34.67
N LEU A 704 14.60 20.55 35.06
CA LEU A 704 15.20 20.20 36.34
C LEU A 704 14.37 20.72 37.53
N TRP A 705 13.77 21.93 37.38
CA TRP A 705 12.85 22.50 38.39
C TRP A 705 11.40 21.94 38.26
N GLY A 706 11.07 21.17 37.21
CA GLY A 706 9.73 20.66 37.01
C GLY A 706 8.69 21.72 36.65
N LEU A 707 9.10 22.80 35.98
CA LEU A 707 8.23 23.91 35.60
C LEU A 707 7.58 23.66 34.23
N GLU A 708 6.32 24.08 34.07
CA GLU A 708 5.64 24.07 32.77
C GLU A 708 6.19 25.14 31.83
N VAL A 709 6.46 26.32 32.37
CA VAL A 709 7.01 27.48 31.64
C VAL A 709 8.07 28.16 32.49
N LEU A 710 9.15 28.61 31.85
CA LEU A 710 10.20 29.39 32.54
C LEU A 710 9.72 30.84 32.75
N PRO A 711 9.50 31.30 34.02
CA PRO A 711 9.03 32.65 34.29
C PRO A 711 10.03 33.75 33.86
N ALA A 712 9.55 34.95 33.57
CA ALA A 712 10.40 36.08 33.18
C ALA A 712 11.51 36.39 34.20
N PRO A 713 11.26 36.47 35.52
CA PRO A 713 12.33 36.69 36.51
C PRO A 713 13.40 35.59 36.50
N ALA A 714 12.99 34.33 36.29
CA ALA A 714 13.94 33.21 36.16
C ALA A 714 14.82 33.33 34.92
N ARG A 715 14.28 33.77 33.79
CA ARG A 715 15.04 34.02 32.57
C ARG A 715 16.11 35.12 32.76
N ASP A 716 15.76 36.14 33.48
CA ASP A 716 16.68 37.24 33.80
C ASP A 716 17.80 36.80 34.76
N ALA A 717 17.44 36.02 35.77
CA ALA A 717 18.42 35.42 36.70
C ALA A 717 19.40 34.47 35.95
N LEU A 718 18.87 33.61 35.05
CA LEU A 718 19.71 32.70 34.24
C LEU A 718 20.64 33.48 33.33
N ARG A 719 20.22 34.60 32.74
CA ARG A 719 21.06 35.46 31.91
C ARG A 719 22.23 36.03 32.69
N GLN A 720 21.97 36.54 33.90
CA GLN A 720 23.02 37.06 34.78
C GLN A 720 23.96 35.95 35.29
N ALA A 721 23.38 34.80 35.68
CA ALA A 721 24.16 33.65 36.09
C ALA A 721 25.07 33.13 34.96
N LEU A 722 24.59 33.13 33.69
CA LEU A 722 25.40 32.74 32.54
C LEU A 722 26.56 33.69 32.29
N GLN A 723 26.36 35.01 32.49
CA GLN A 723 27.47 35.99 32.45
C GLN A 723 28.53 35.69 33.51
N LEU A 724 28.08 35.35 34.70
CA LEU A 724 28.98 34.98 35.79
C LEU A 724 29.68 33.64 35.52
N ALA A 725 28.99 32.65 34.93
CA ALA A 725 29.57 31.37 34.52
C ALA A 725 30.69 31.56 33.47
N ARG A 726 30.52 32.51 32.54
CA ARG A 726 31.59 32.88 31.59
C ARG A 726 32.84 33.42 32.27
N GLN A 727 32.66 34.20 33.32
CA GLN A 727 33.78 34.80 34.04
C GLN A 727 34.49 33.83 34.99
N LEU A 728 33.72 32.98 35.71
CA LEU A 728 34.26 32.16 36.77
C LEU A 728 34.58 30.73 36.34
N HIS A 729 33.88 30.18 35.32
CA HIS A 729 33.96 28.76 34.93
C HIS A 729 34.41 28.56 33.49
N GLY A 730 34.95 29.57 32.83
CA GLY A 730 35.55 29.45 31.49
C GLY A 730 34.57 29.08 30.40
N VAL A 731 33.26 29.35 30.57
CA VAL A 731 32.24 29.10 29.55
C VAL A 731 32.46 30.07 28.38
N LYS A 732 32.60 29.52 27.17
CA LYS A 732 32.76 30.28 25.92
C LYS A 732 31.51 30.12 25.05
N GLU A 733 31.26 31.07 24.18
CA GLU A 733 30.18 30.99 23.19
C GLU A 733 30.79 31.08 21.79
N GLU A 734 30.41 30.12 20.94
CA GLU A 734 30.90 30.02 19.58
C GLU A 734 29.75 29.64 18.65
N GLN A 735 29.52 30.45 17.63
CA GLN A 735 28.42 30.28 16.68
C GLN A 735 27.03 30.05 17.35
N GLY A 736 26.77 30.71 18.50
CA GLY A 736 25.50 30.56 19.24
C GLY A 736 25.41 29.34 20.16
N PHE A 737 26.53 28.61 20.33
CA PHE A 737 26.63 27.44 21.23
C PHE A 737 27.59 27.75 22.40
N LEU A 738 27.18 27.33 23.59
CA LEU A 738 27.98 27.41 24.80
C LEU A 738 28.86 26.14 24.89
N LEU A 739 30.13 26.40 25.26
CA LEU A 739 31.18 25.41 25.35
C LEU A 739 31.91 25.56 26.70
N ALA A 740 32.30 24.45 27.31
CA ALA A 740 33.24 24.49 28.45
C ALA A 740 34.68 24.51 27.90
N GLU A 741 35.59 25.06 28.69
CA GLU A 741 37.00 25.08 28.32
C GLU A 741 37.57 23.69 28.17
N GLY A 742 38.22 23.38 27.05
CA GLY A 742 38.82 22.09 26.78
C GLY A 742 37.83 21.04 26.25
N SER A 743 36.56 21.38 25.96
CA SER A 743 35.56 20.42 25.41
C SER A 743 36.02 19.88 24.08
N THR A 744 36.04 18.53 23.95
CA THR A 744 36.20 17.84 22.68
C THR A 744 34.83 17.71 22.01
N ILE A 745 34.71 18.25 20.80
CA ILE A 745 33.43 18.21 20.06
C ILE A 745 33.36 16.93 19.26
N VAL A 746 32.39 16.07 19.62
CA VAL A 746 32.09 14.81 18.95
C VAL A 746 30.64 14.83 18.48
N ALA A 747 30.33 14.08 17.44
CA ALA A 747 28.94 13.85 17.05
C ALA A 747 28.21 13.05 18.16
N ARG A 748 27.00 13.49 18.55
CA ARG A 748 26.24 12.87 19.64
C ARG A 748 24.86 12.41 19.17
N ASP A 749 24.51 11.17 19.47
CA ASP A 749 23.22 10.55 19.18
C ASP A 749 22.16 10.99 20.21
N ARG A 750 21.14 11.69 19.75
CA ARG A 750 20.09 12.31 20.56
C ARG A 750 18.77 11.53 20.57
N ARG A 751 18.74 10.29 20.01
CA ARG A 751 17.47 9.56 19.91
C ARG A 751 16.80 9.28 21.26
N ASN A 752 17.59 9.18 22.33
CA ASN A 752 17.12 9.02 23.71
C ASN A 752 17.16 10.31 24.52
N ALA A 753 17.50 11.45 23.92
CA ALA A 753 17.53 12.74 24.59
C ALA A 753 16.15 13.40 24.62
N SER A 754 15.99 14.40 25.49
CA SER A 754 14.77 15.19 25.61
C SER A 754 14.31 15.78 24.26
N PRO A 755 13.00 15.87 23.97
CA PRO A 755 12.47 16.22 22.65
C PRO A 755 13.01 17.52 22.05
N HIS A 756 13.28 18.54 22.89
CA HIS A 756 13.83 19.81 22.43
C HIS A 756 15.29 19.71 21.93
N LEU A 757 16.03 18.68 22.34
CA LEU A 757 17.41 18.40 21.91
C LEU A 757 17.47 17.63 20.58
N ARG A 758 16.40 16.99 20.14
CA ARG A 758 16.33 16.24 18.88
C ARG A 758 16.04 17.10 17.65
N ARG A 759 16.16 18.42 17.78
CA ARG A 759 15.97 19.38 16.69
C ARG A 759 17.30 19.73 16.05
N ALA A 760 17.34 19.99 14.75
CA ALA A 760 18.53 20.41 14.04
C ALA A 760 19.15 21.69 14.63
N ALA A 761 18.34 22.62 15.16
CA ALA A 761 18.81 23.86 15.81
C ALA A 761 19.65 23.61 17.07
N SER A 762 19.46 22.46 17.74
CA SER A 762 20.21 22.08 18.95
C SER A 762 21.54 21.37 18.64
N VAL A 763 21.88 21.15 17.38
CA VAL A 763 23.13 20.51 16.94
C VAL A 763 24.11 21.60 16.47
N SER A 764 25.34 21.60 16.96
CA SER A 764 26.33 22.59 16.52
C SER A 764 26.87 22.29 15.11
N PRO A 765 27.30 23.30 14.35
CA PRO A 765 27.97 23.11 13.07
C PRO A 765 29.15 22.13 13.16
N ARG A 766 29.92 22.20 14.23
CA ARG A 766 31.08 21.33 14.48
C ARG A 766 30.71 19.90 14.73
N GLU A 767 29.55 19.61 15.37
CA GLU A 767 29.04 18.23 15.49
C GLU A 767 28.59 17.65 14.13
N ILE A 768 28.00 18.50 13.27
CA ILE A 768 27.64 18.11 11.90
C ILE A 768 28.92 17.80 11.10
N ALA A 769 29.93 18.65 11.19
CA ALA A 769 31.23 18.45 10.53
C ALA A 769 31.95 17.18 11.05
N ALA A 770 31.94 16.95 12.35
CA ALA A 770 32.53 15.73 12.94
C ALA A 770 31.81 14.46 12.48
N ALA A 771 30.47 14.48 12.39
CA ALA A 771 29.69 13.37 11.83
C ALA A 771 29.98 13.17 10.34
N ALA A 772 30.07 14.24 9.56
CA ALA A 772 30.41 14.20 8.14
C ALA A 772 31.79 13.59 7.90
N GLN A 773 32.81 14.02 8.65
CA GLN A 773 34.18 13.50 8.52
C GLN A 773 34.26 11.99 8.82
N LYS A 774 33.58 11.52 9.88
CA LYS A 774 33.50 10.09 10.19
C LYS A 774 32.79 9.28 9.12
N LEU A 775 31.68 9.82 8.56
CA LEU A 775 30.94 9.16 7.48
C LEU A 775 31.75 9.08 6.19
N LEU A 776 32.42 10.17 5.79
CA LEU A 776 33.28 10.22 4.62
C LEU A 776 34.50 9.31 4.75
N ALA A 777 35.06 9.18 5.94
CA ALA A 777 36.16 8.22 6.21
C ALA A 777 35.72 6.76 5.99
N LEU A 778 34.45 6.46 6.29
CA LEU A 778 33.87 5.12 6.08
C LEU A 778 33.39 4.89 4.65
N ARG A 779 32.95 5.93 3.97
CA ARG A 779 32.35 5.91 2.64
C ARG A 779 32.81 7.12 1.80
N PRO A 780 33.98 7.06 1.18
CA PRO A 780 34.56 8.22 0.48
C PRO A 780 33.80 8.71 -0.76
N ALA A 781 32.93 7.87 -1.32
CA ALA A 781 32.15 8.19 -2.54
C ALA A 781 30.67 8.54 -2.22
N THR A 782 30.39 9.10 -1.04
CA THR A 782 29.02 9.44 -0.61
C THR A 782 28.58 10.77 -1.23
N THR A 783 27.38 10.84 -1.81
CA THR A 783 26.79 12.08 -2.29
C THR A 783 26.38 13.00 -1.13
N GLU A 784 26.23 14.31 -1.38
CA GLU A 784 25.80 15.28 -0.37
C GLU A 784 24.46 14.88 0.28
N ALA A 785 23.51 14.39 -0.50
CA ALA A 785 22.20 13.95 -0.01
C ALA A 785 22.29 12.72 0.90
N GLU A 786 23.12 11.75 0.53
CA GLU A 786 23.38 10.54 1.34
C GLU A 786 24.14 10.89 2.63
N LEU A 787 25.09 11.82 2.54
CA LEU A 787 25.85 12.31 3.68
C LEU A 787 24.92 13.03 4.67
N ALA A 788 24.03 13.91 4.20
CA ALA A 788 23.04 14.58 5.03
C ALA A 788 22.08 13.58 5.72
N ALA A 789 21.61 12.58 4.98
CA ALA A 789 20.76 11.52 5.53
C ALA A 789 21.51 10.66 6.56
N GLY A 790 22.77 10.33 6.31
CA GLY A 790 23.63 9.61 7.25
C GLY A 790 23.89 10.39 8.54
N ILE A 791 24.20 11.68 8.44
CA ILE A 791 24.36 12.57 9.59
C ILE A 791 23.07 12.66 10.41
N HIS A 792 21.92 12.87 9.76
CA HIS A 792 20.63 12.94 10.43
C HIS A 792 20.36 11.68 11.25
N ARG A 793 20.60 10.48 10.67
CA ARG A 793 20.42 9.20 11.37
C ARG A 793 21.41 9.00 12.51
N ALA A 794 22.69 9.35 12.28
CA ALA A 794 23.74 9.23 13.29
C ALA A 794 23.48 10.10 14.52
N LEU A 795 22.96 11.30 14.31
CA LEU A 795 22.63 12.24 15.37
C LEU A 795 21.29 11.95 16.07
N GLY A 796 20.48 10.98 15.58
CA GLY A 796 19.24 10.56 16.22
C GLY A 796 18.18 11.67 16.32
N LEU A 797 18.03 12.49 15.28
CA LEU A 797 17.11 13.63 15.27
C LEU A 797 15.70 13.22 14.82
N ASP A 798 14.70 14.04 15.13
CA ASP A 798 13.32 13.81 14.68
C ASP A 798 13.23 13.79 13.15
N ALA A 799 12.38 12.96 12.58
CA ALA A 799 12.29 12.69 11.14
C ALA A 799 12.08 13.96 10.28
N ASN A 800 11.41 14.97 10.81
CA ASN A 800 11.15 16.23 10.14
C ASN A 800 12.37 17.20 10.11
N GLN A 801 13.51 16.82 10.70
CA GLN A 801 14.72 17.65 10.79
C GLN A 801 15.73 17.39 9.68
N GLN A 802 15.51 16.40 8.82
CA GLN A 802 16.45 15.99 7.78
C GLN A 802 16.79 17.13 6.80
N THR A 803 15.79 17.88 6.33
CA THR A 803 15.99 19.01 5.41
C THR A 803 16.81 20.13 6.05
N ALA A 804 16.60 20.38 7.36
CA ALA A 804 17.37 21.38 8.08
C ALA A 804 18.85 20.98 8.26
N ILE A 805 19.14 19.69 8.48
CA ILE A 805 20.51 19.16 8.51
C ILE A 805 21.15 19.25 7.12
N ALA A 806 20.44 18.94 6.05
CA ALA A 806 20.96 19.06 4.69
C ALA A 806 21.36 20.51 4.36
N ALA A 807 20.51 21.48 4.68
CA ALA A 807 20.82 22.91 4.47
C ALA A 807 22.04 23.35 5.27
N ARG A 808 22.20 22.87 6.49
CA ARG A 808 23.37 23.23 7.33
C ARG A 808 24.64 22.52 6.86
N LEU A 809 24.55 21.30 6.36
CA LEU A 809 25.68 20.60 5.73
C LEU A 809 26.14 21.33 4.46
N ALA A 810 25.20 21.72 3.58
CA ALA A 810 25.52 22.51 2.38
C ALA A 810 26.24 23.81 2.71
N ALA A 811 25.85 24.51 3.78
CA ALA A 811 26.55 25.70 4.25
C ALA A 811 27.99 25.40 4.71
N LEU A 812 28.23 24.28 5.40
CA LEU A 812 29.57 23.86 5.83
C LEU A 812 30.45 23.42 4.65
N ILE A 813 29.88 22.80 3.62
CA ILE A 813 30.57 22.49 2.37
C ILE A 813 30.95 23.75 1.63
N GLY A 814 30.02 24.72 1.52
CA GLY A 814 30.26 26.02 0.90
C GLY A 814 31.33 26.87 1.63
N ALA A 815 31.45 26.72 2.95
CA ALA A 815 32.49 27.32 3.78
C ALA A 815 33.84 26.58 3.73
N GLY A 816 33.90 25.40 3.09
CA GLY A 816 35.12 24.58 3.02
C GLY A 816 35.45 23.81 4.30
N GLU A 817 34.53 23.77 5.28
CA GLU A 817 34.69 23.06 6.54
C GLU A 817 34.46 21.54 6.40
N VAL A 818 33.73 21.14 5.39
CA VAL A 818 33.51 19.73 4.98
C VAL A 818 33.86 19.61 3.50
N LYS A 819 34.76 18.68 3.16
CA LYS A 819 35.16 18.38 1.78
C LYS A 819 34.57 17.02 1.40
N ILE A 820 33.72 16.96 0.38
CA ILE A 820 33.13 15.76 -0.21
C ILE A 820 34.00 15.28 -1.35
#